data_5fbc736348702762f62aca844b07a940
#
_entry.id   5fbc736348702762f62aca844b07a940
#
_cell.length_a   1.000
_cell.length_b   1.000
_cell.length_c   1.000
_cell.angle_alpha   90.00
_cell.angle_beta   90.00
_cell.angle_gamma   90.00
#
_symmetry.space_group_name_H-M   'P 1'
#
loop_
_entity.id
_entity.type
_entity.pdbx_description
1 polymer ?
#
loop_
_entity_poly.entity_id
_entity_poly.type
_entity_poly.pdbx_seq_one_letter_code
_entity_poly.pdbx_strand_id
1 'polypeptide(L)'
;MRRPKLAGTLLGVGILALVLAGCGHLFPPGHGGGPRSGITIVAPGDRTQVPHDGGLDVVVRLDRSLAASTLRLQIVAGDRAPVDVTARLRPVAQGLGATLTAADLSPGLNRIIASARGAWHGADRRYASATVSWEPALDTTLASRCDFLGQGRCLLPFPNDWFTTADATTDTGRRVDLNVASMTANVAGVHIDPSDWNTNDGFSPGAEILASIPGVDLATTGAAPITDIGRSLAADSPIVLLDATTGQRWPVFAELDANATTDADRALIIRPARNLLEGHRYVVALRRLKDGAGATIPSSRAFQLYRDRIPTFDPAVEHRRPHLEGIFDALWRAHVGRSDLNLAWDFTVASERNLTGRLVHIRDDAFASLHGAAPSFTVTHVDENVDSTTLRRVIGTFSVPNYLTGTGQPGSRFDYGPGDTGPNRLPTRNGDFTANFRCLIPRSASADGNDPVRPARGIANGHGLLGSANEVDGFGSLADQGNAIICGTDEIGMSSSDLPNVAAVLGNLSSFPTIADRLQQGILNMQFLGRLLKDPHGFATSPAFQAGATHTSLLNGQVYFNGNSQGGILGGAVTATSTDFTRAVLGVPAVNYSTLLNRSVDYTQFAGVSLQASPDPLDQQLDFSLIQMLWDRGEGDGYTQHLTDDPLPGTPRHQVLLIEAFGDHQVANIGTETMARSIGAKVWQPALAAGRSPDVVPFWGIAAVPSTPYRGSVLVMWDYGTPRPPLTNTPPEGAQYGADPHGFGHDNPGVAQEALSFLQPDGVFVDVCGGGPCVHTP
;
A
#
# COMPACT_ATOMS: atom_id res chain seq x y z
N MET A 1 -49.21 12.71 15.77
CA MET A 1 -50.10 13.89 15.63
C MET A 1 -49.61 14.74 14.48
N ARG A 2 -50.48 14.90 13.52
CA ARG A 2 -50.63 15.97 12.50
C ARG A 2 -49.41 16.67 11.93
N ARG A 3 -49.18 16.38 10.63
CA ARG A 3 -48.61 17.32 9.64
C ARG A 3 -49.51 18.54 9.46
N PRO A 4 -49.02 19.66 8.95
CA PRO A 4 -49.65 20.20 7.75
C PRO A 4 -48.68 20.38 6.56
N LYS A 5 -49.25 20.15 5.37
CA LYS A 5 -48.81 20.57 4.04
C LYS A 5 -49.19 22.04 3.83
N LEU A 6 -48.38 22.73 3.02
CA LEU A 6 -48.80 23.80 2.08
C LEU A 6 -47.60 23.98 1.11
N ALA A 7 -47.74 23.61 -0.17
CA ALA A 7 -48.18 24.36 -1.33
C ALA A 7 -47.26 25.55 -1.63
N GLY A 8 -46.35 25.50 -2.54
CA GLY A 8 -46.39 25.55 -4.00
C GLY A 8 -46.32 26.99 -4.49
N THR A 9 -45.16 27.38 -5.08
CA THR A 9 -45.15 28.37 -6.15
C THR A 9 -43.96 28.12 -7.08
N LEU A 10 -44.24 27.82 -8.34
CA LEU A 10 -43.31 27.86 -9.43
C LEU A 10 -42.98 29.32 -9.76
N LEU A 11 -41.68 29.66 -9.88
CA LEU A 11 -41.28 30.79 -10.72
C LEU A 11 -39.82 30.58 -11.22
N GLY A 12 -39.70 30.54 -12.54
CA GLY A 12 -38.70 31.26 -13.28
C GLY A 12 -37.31 30.62 -13.43
N VAL A 13 -37.16 29.87 -14.49
CA VAL A 13 -35.87 29.56 -15.12
C VAL A 13 -35.15 30.87 -15.45
N GLY A 14 -34.10 31.19 -14.75
CA GLY A 14 -33.12 32.20 -15.11
C GLY A 14 -31.77 31.52 -15.33
N ILE A 15 -31.49 31.21 -16.61
CA ILE A 15 -30.13 30.82 -17.05
C ILE A 15 -29.23 32.04 -16.88
N LEU A 16 -28.46 32.08 -15.81
CA LEU A 16 -27.36 33.04 -15.69
C LEU A 16 -26.10 32.35 -16.21
N ALA A 17 -25.85 32.52 -17.50
CA ALA A 17 -24.53 32.29 -18.09
C ALA A 17 -23.57 33.32 -17.50
N LEU A 18 -22.81 32.93 -16.45
CA LEU A 18 -21.66 33.69 -15.98
C LEU A 18 -20.52 33.47 -16.99
N VAL A 19 -20.37 34.44 -17.84
CA VAL A 19 -19.24 34.63 -18.75
C VAL A 19 -17.96 34.66 -17.92
N LEU A 20 -17.11 33.65 -18.09
CA LEU A 20 -15.70 33.70 -17.75
C LEU A 20 -15.01 34.74 -18.62
N ALA A 21 -15.07 36.00 -18.23
CA ALA A 21 -14.22 37.07 -18.73
C ALA A 21 -12.94 37.06 -17.90
N GLY A 22 -11.95 36.30 -18.38
CA GLY A 22 -10.61 36.26 -17.80
C GLY A 22 -9.57 35.95 -18.86
N CYS A 23 -8.89 36.98 -19.39
CA CYS A 23 -7.72 36.90 -20.26
C CYS A 23 -7.93 36.32 -21.68
N GLY A 24 -8.88 36.85 -22.39
CA GLY A 24 -9.09 36.58 -23.81
C GLY A 24 -8.75 37.77 -24.75
N HIS A 25 -7.61 38.45 -24.54
CA HIS A 25 -7.20 39.54 -25.44
C HIS A 25 -5.76 39.41 -25.89
N LEU A 26 -5.42 38.32 -26.61
CA LEU A 26 -4.13 38.26 -27.30
C LEU A 26 -4.17 37.72 -28.73
N PHE A 27 -5.29 37.19 -29.22
CA PHE A 27 -5.39 36.78 -30.60
C PHE A 27 -6.75 37.17 -31.16
N PRO A 28 -6.82 38.01 -32.22
CA PRO A 28 -8.07 38.14 -32.97
C PRO A 28 -8.46 36.76 -33.54
N PRO A 29 -9.77 36.44 -33.63
CA PRO A 29 -10.24 35.19 -34.18
C PRO A 29 -9.58 34.95 -35.52
N GLY A 30 -8.96 33.76 -35.68
CA GLY A 30 -8.31 33.37 -36.92
C GLY A 30 -9.33 33.34 -38.04
N HIS A 31 -9.32 34.31 -38.89
CA HIS A 31 -9.89 34.13 -40.25
C HIS A 31 -8.98 33.10 -40.94
N GLY A 32 -9.40 31.84 -40.96
CA GLY A 32 -8.88 30.86 -41.89
C GLY A 32 -8.86 31.55 -43.25
N GLY A 33 -7.70 31.59 -43.92
CA GLY A 33 -7.56 32.24 -45.19
C GLY A 33 -8.56 31.67 -46.21
N GLY A 34 -9.67 32.33 -46.37
CA GLY A 34 -10.54 32.04 -47.49
C GLY A 34 -9.79 32.26 -48.81
N PRO A 35 -10.25 31.74 -49.94
CA PRO A 35 -9.54 31.69 -51.21
C PRO A 35 -9.17 33.07 -51.83
N ARG A 36 -9.18 34.16 -51.05
CA ARG A 36 -8.87 35.53 -51.47
C ARG A 36 -7.66 36.17 -50.76
N SER A 37 -6.92 35.44 -49.91
CA SER A 37 -5.81 36.08 -49.18
C SER A 37 -4.55 36.28 -50.05
N GLY A 38 -4.37 35.49 -51.09
CA GLY A 38 -3.19 35.54 -51.94
C GLY A 38 -1.89 35.11 -51.29
N ILE A 39 -1.93 34.74 -49.99
CA ILE A 39 -0.80 34.24 -49.22
C ILE A 39 -1.18 32.91 -48.55
N THR A 40 -0.27 31.94 -48.61
CA THR A 40 -0.48 30.61 -48.03
C THR A 40 0.80 30.14 -47.35
N ILE A 41 0.69 29.63 -46.12
CA ILE A 41 1.73 28.81 -45.53
C ILE A 41 1.53 27.39 -46.06
N VAL A 42 2.49 26.92 -46.87
CA VAL A 42 2.46 25.60 -47.52
C VAL A 42 2.95 24.53 -46.54
N ALA A 43 3.92 24.90 -45.73
CA ALA A 43 4.47 24.11 -44.61
C ALA A 43 4.85 25.06 -43.46
N PRO A 44 4.69 24.69 -42.21
CA PRO A 44 4.02 23.48 -41.75
C PRO A 44 2.50 23.56 -41.95
N GLY A 45 1.85 22.40 -41.88
CA GLY A 45 0.39 22.36 -41.71
C GLY A 45 -0.03 22.97 -40.39
N ASP A 46 -1.25 23.52 -40.33
CA ASP A 46 -1.80 23.96 -39.04
C ASP A 46 -1.89 22.78 -38.05
N ARG A 47 -1.59 23.03 -36.77
CA ARG A 47 -1.55 22.03 -35.70
C ARG A 47 -0.41 20.99 -35.84
N THR A 48 0.67 21.31 -36.53
CA THR A 48 1.87 20.45 -36.59
C THR A 48 2.58 20.45 -35.24
N GLN A 49 2.94 19.26 -34.78
CA GLN A 49 3.83 19.08 -33.64
C GLN A 49 5.28 19.06 -34.10
N VAL A 50 6.15 19.80 -33.40
CA VAL A 50 7.58 19.92 -33.72
C VAL A 50 8.38 19.35 -32.57
N PRO A 51 9.23 18.31 -32.79
CA PRO A 51 10.12 17.77 -31.77
C PRO A 51 11.11 18.82 -31.24
N HIS A 52 11.54 18.68 -29.99
CA HIS A 52 12.41 19.63 -29.30
C HIS A 52 13.75 19.86 -30.00
N ASP A 53 14.32 18.82 -30.58
CA ASP A 53 15.60 18.81 -31.31
C ASP A 53 15.42 19.01 -32.82
N GLY A 54 14.20 19.11 -33.28
CA GLY A 54 13.85 19.25 -34.69
C GLY A 54 13.89 20.69 -35.18
N GLY A 55 14.37 20.88 -36.41
CA GLY A 55 14.14 22.09 -37.19
C GLY A 55 12.75 22.06 -37.83
N LEU A 56 12.14 23.21 -37.98
CA LEU A 56 10.84 23.36 -38.67
C LEU A 56 10.99 24.16 -39.96
N ASP A 57 10.77 23.50 -41.08
CA ASP A 57 10.74 24.21 -42.39
C ASP A 57 9.41 24.93 -42.57
N VAL A 58 9.48 26.23 -42.76
CA VAL A 58 8.34 27.08 -43.09
C VAL A 58 8.43 27.45 -44.57
N VAL A 59 7.37 27.17 -45.33
CA VAL A 59 7.28 27.52 -46.75
C VAL A 59 6.06 28.40 -46.96
N VAL A 60 6.27 29.59 -47.52
CA VAL A 60 5.24 30.56 -47.80
C VAL A 60 5.11 30.76 -49.33
N ARG A 61 3.91 30.63 -49.84
CA ARG A 61 3.58 30.91 -51.24
C ARG A 61 2.76 32.20 -51.34
N LEU A 62 3.17 33.06 -52.26
CA LEU A 62 2.45 34.29 -52.59
C LEU A 62 1.88 34.20 -54.02
N ASP A 63 0.68 34.73 -54.23
CA ASP A 63 0.18 34.94 -55.57
C ASP A 63 0.73 36.27 -56.18
N ARG A 64 0.55 36.45 -57.46
CA ARG A 64 1.09 37.59 -58.17
C ARG A 64 0.46 38.94 -57.77
N SER A 65 -0.60 38.95 -56.99
CA SER A 65 -1.26 40.18 -56.49
C SER A 65 -0.53 40.79 -55.28
N LEU A 66 0.45 40.08 -54.72
CA LEU A 66 1.19 40.52 -53.56
C LEU A 66 2.66 40.87 -53.91
N ALA A 67 3.19 41.91 -53.24
CA ALA A 67 4.57 42.33 -53.41
C ALA A 67 5.50 41.47 -52.52
N ALA A 68 6.25 40.59 -53.15
CA ALA A 68 7.16 39.68 -52.41
C ALA A 68 8.19 40.41 -51.53
N SER A 69 8.61 41.62 -51.94
CA SER A 69 9.52 42.48 -51.16
C SER A 69 8.92 42.98 -49.83
N THR A 70 7.60 42.85 -49.65
CA THR A 70 6.90 43.25 -48.42
C THR A 70 6.55 42.10 -47.50
N LEU A 71 6.90 40.88 -47.88
CA LEU A 71 6.69 39.69 -47.05
C LEU A 71 7.38 39.85 -45.71
N ARG A 72 6.63 39.55 -44.65
CA ARG A 72 7.13 39.40 -43.30
C ARG A 72 6.75 38.02 -42.79
N LEU A 73 7.69 37.35 -42.13
CA LEU A 73 7.49 36.05 -41.45
C LEU A 73 7.83 36.23 -39.96
N GLN A 74 6.83 36.08 -39.13
CA GLN A 74 6.97 36.29 -37.70
C GLN A 74 6.45 35.08 -36.91
N ILE A 75 7.06 34.82 -35.75
CA ILE A 75 6.64 33.80 -34.79
C ILE A 75 6.15 34.52 -33.55
N VAL A 76 4.95 34.17 -33.10
CA VAL A 76 4.31 34.74 -31.91
C VAL A 76 4.00 33.58 -30.95
N ALA A 77 4.49 33.66 -29.71
CA ALA A 77 4.29 32.63 -28.67
C ALA A 77 4.07 33.28 -27.29
N GLY A 78 2.93 33.05 -26.69
CA GLY A 78 2.58 33.57 -25.37
C GLY A 78 2.89 35.07 -25.21
N ASP A 79 3.52 35.45 -24.11
CA ASP A 79 3.90 36.83 -23.79
C ASP A 79 5.27 37.25 -24.36
N ARG A 80 5.92 36.38 -25.12
CA ARG A 80 7.23 36.67 -25.73
C ARG A 80 7.05 37.67 -26.88
N ALA A 81 8.01 38.58 -27.01
CA ALA A 81 8.05 39.50 -28.16
C ALA A 81 8.10 38.69 -29.49
N PRO A 82 7.35 39.08 -30.55
CA PRO A 82 7.37 38.41 -31.83
C PRO A 82 8.80 38.29 -32.39
N VAL A 83 9.18 37.08 -32.81
CA VAL A 83 10.47 36.84 -33.46
C VAL A 83 10.29 37.04 -34.97
N ASP A 84 11.00 37.98 -35.56
CA ASP A 84 10.98 38.23 -37.01
C ASP A 84 12.10 37.40 -37.70
N VAL A 85 11.71 36.44 -38.52
CA VAL A 85 12.61 35.56 -39.25
C VAL A 85 12.61 35.83 -40.76
N THR A 86 12.04 36.95 -41.17
CA THR A 86 11.89 37.36 -42.57
C THR A 86 13.23 37.30 -43.32
N ALA A 87 14.33 37.75 -42.70
CA ALA A 87 15.67 37.78 -43.35
C ALA A 87 16.22 36.38 -43.70
N ARG A 88 15.63 35.31 -43.16
CA ARG A 88 16.04 33.93 -43.47
C ARG A 88 15.32 33.32 -44.65
N LEU A 89 14.30 33.98 -45.20
CA LEU A 89 13.57 33.48 -46.33
C LEU A 89 14.44 33.35 -47.58
N ARG A 90 14.41 32.19 -48.22
CA ARG A 90 15.13 31.87 -49.46
C ARG A 90 14.15 31.25 -50.47
N PRO A 91 14.40 31.40 -51.78
CA PRO A 91 13.61 30.68 -52.77
C PRO A 91 13.72 29.17 -52.62
N VAL A 92 12.58 28.50 -52.63
CA VAL A 92 12.44 27.04 -52.62
C VAL A 92 11.43 26.60 -53.70
N ALA A 93 11.35 25.31 -53.98
CA ALA A 93 10.52 24.78 -55.08
C ALA A 93 9.04 25.21 -54.99
N GLN A 94 8.49 25.44 -53.80
CA GLN A 94 7.07 25.75 -53.61
C GLN A 94 6.80 27.19 -53.13
N GLY A 95 7.82 28.08 -53.11
CA GLY A 95 7.65 29.46 -52.65
C GLY A 95 8.93 30.05 -52.03
N LEU A 96 8.79 30.69 -50.88
CA LEU A 96 9.86 31.21 -50.06
C LEU A 96 9.92 30.40 -48.78
N GLY A 97 11.06 29.80 -48.45
CA GLY A 97 11.25 28.95 -47.29
C GLY A 97 12.26 29.49 -46.28
N ALA A 98 12.02 29.19 -45.01
CA ALA A 98 12.97 29.42 -43.91
C ALA A 98 12.90 28.24 -42.93
N THR A 99 14.03 27.80 -42.42
CA THR A 99 14.10 26.82 -41.32
C THR A 99 14.13 27.54 -40.00
N LEU A 100 13.19 27.21 -39.10
CA LEU A 100 13.16 27.65 -37.71
C LEU A 100 13.95 26.66 -36.87
N THR A 101 14.60 27.19 -35.83
CA THR A 101 15.37 26.40 -34.85
C THR A 101 14.73 26.51 -33.48
N ALA A 102 15.19 25.72 -32.53
CA ALA A 102 14.76 25.79 -31.13
C ALA A 102 14.87 27.20 -30.52
N ALA A 103 15.79 28.03 -30.99
CA ALA A 103 15.94 29.41 -30.51
C ALA A 103 14.81 30.33 -30.96
N ASP A 104 14.10 30.00 -32.03
CA ASP A 104 13.01 30.79 -32.60
C ASP A 104 11.65 30.47 -31.99
N LEU A 105 11.54 29.32 -31.35
CA LEU A 105 10.30 28.77 -30.80
C LEU A 105 10.26 28.86 -29.27
N SER A 106 9.09 28.88 -28.73
CA SER A 106 8.85 28.79 -27.28
C SER A 106 8.14 27.48 -26.93
N PRO A 107 8.35 26.89 -25.76
CA PRO A 107 7.60 25.72 -25.35
C PRO A 107 6.08 25.95 -25.45
N GLY A 108 5.37 24.99 -26.00
CA GLY A 108 3.93 25.07 -26.26
C GLY A 108 3.57 25.65 -27.63
N LEU A 109 2.48 26.40 -27.70
CA LEU A 109 1.95 26.87 -28.95
C LEU A 109 2.70 28.08 -29.53
N ASN A 110 3.13 27.95 -30.77
CA ASN A 110 3.75 29.00 -31.56
C ASN A 110 2.88 29.28 -32.80
N ARG A 111 2.53 30.54 -33.01
CA ARG A 111 1.79 30.95 -34.21
C ARG A 111 2.75 31.55 -35.22
N ILE A 112 2.87 30.90 -36.36
CA ILE A 112 3.65 31.37 -37.50
C ILE A 112 2.74 32.27 -38.32
N ILE A 113 3.14 33.52 -38.55
CA ILE A 113 2.35 34.52 -39.27
C ILE A 113 3.16 35.00 -40.46
N ALA A 114 2.63 34.74 -41.65
CA ALA A 114 3.12 35.34 -42.89
C ALA A 114 2.21 36.51 -43.29
N SER A 115 2.80 37.66 -43.62
CA SER A 115 2.02 38.82 -44.06
C SER A 115 2.73 39.53 -45.23
N ALA A 116 1.96 40.02 -46.20
CA ALA A 116 2.45 40.80 -47.37
C ALA A 116 1.46 41.87 -47.81
N ARG A 117 1.93 42.92 -48.50
CA ARG A 117 1.08 43.97 -49.05
C ARG A 117 0.74 43.71 -50.51
N GLY A 118 -0.40 44.24 -50.95
CA GLY A 118 -0.77 44.21 -52.37
C GLY A 118 0.30 44.87 -53.25
N ALA A 119 0.51 44.30 -54.45
CA ALA A 119 1.46 44.82 -55.44
C ALA A 119 1.03 46.13 -56.11
N TRP A 120 -0.27 46.38 -56.13
CA TRP A 120 -0.88 47.53 -56.76
C TRP A 120 -1.69 48.36 -55.75
N HIS A 121 -1.38 49.68 -55.61
CA HIS A 121 -2.08 50.65 -54.78
C HIS A 121 -2.55 50.15 -53.44
N GLY A 122 -1.64 49.65 -52.58
CA GLY A 122 -2.17 48.93 -51.55
C GLY A 122 -1.75 49.22 -50.16
N ALA A 123 -2.73 49.71 -49.45
CA ALA A 123 -2.63 49.78 -47.98
C ALA A 123 -2.93 48.45 -47.31
N ASP A 124 -3.63 47.52 -47.97
CA ASP A 124 -4.12 46.31 -47.34
C ASP A 124 -3.02 45.23 -47.18
N ARG A 125 -2.72 44.89 -45.94
CA ARG A 125 -1.83 43.78 -45.61
C ARG A 125 -2.65 42.49 -45.55
N ARG A 126 -2.22 41.45 -46.27
CA ARG A 126 -2.82 40.13 -46.24
C ARG A 126 -2.03 39.23 -45.32
N TYR A 127 -2.70 38.24 -44.70
CA TYR A 127 -2.14 37.35 -43.70
C TYR A 127 -2.47 35.90 -44.00
N ALA A 128 -1.55 35.00 -43.64
CA ALA A 128 -1.77 33.59 -43.42
C ALA A 128 -1.10 33.21 -42.12
N SER A 129 -1.64 32.22 -41.42
CA SER A 129 -1.04 31.72 -40.21
C SER A 129 -1.18 30.22 -40.10
N ALA A 130 -0.21 29.58 -39.44
CA ALA A 130 -0.26 28.22 -39.00
C ALA A 130 0.15 28.19 -37.49
N THR A 131 -0.49 27.34 -36.72
CA THR A 131 -0.14 27.13 -35.35
C THR A 131 0.60 25.80 -35.22
N VAL A 132 1.73 25.81 -34.56
CA VAL A 132 2.52 24.62 -34.25
C VAL A 132 2.71 24.50 -32.76
N SER A 133 2.81 23.29 -32.25
CA SER A 133 3.25 23.01 -30.88
C SER A 133 4.71 22.62 -30.92
N TRP A 134 5.56 23.39 -30.23
CA TRP A 134 6.95 23.00 -30.02
C TRP A 134 7.08 22.41 -28.62
N GLU A 135 7.46 21.17 -28.58
CA GLU A 135 7.56 20.42 -27.35
C GLU A 135 8.96 19.93 -27.12
N PRO A 136 9.35 19.83 -25.82
CA PRO A 136 10.49 18.99 -25.48
C PRO A 136 10.24 17.58 -26.01
N ALA A 137 11.31 16.86 -26.36
CA ALA A 137 11.22 15.46 -26.75
C ALA A 137 10.55 14.68 -25.61
N LEU A 138 9.26 14.38 -25.80
CA LEU A 138 8.45 13.59 -24.87
C LEU A 138 8.02 12.35 -25.64
N ASP A 139 8.50 11.19 -25.15
CA ASP A 139 8.05 9.92 -25.72
C ASP A 139 6.73 9.51 -25.05
N THR A 140 5.65 9.67 -25.79
CA THR A 140 4.31 9.23 -25.40
C THR A 140 3.89 7.94 -26.11
N THR A 141 4.78 7.28 -26.83
CA THR A 141 4.47 6.05 -27.59
C THR A 141 3.98 4.92 -26.70
N LEU A 142 4.45 4.89 -25.46
CA LEU A 142 4.04 3.91 -24.44
C LEU A 142 2.96 4.43 -23.50
N ALA A 143 2.38 5.60 -23.71
CA ALA A 143 1.39 6.22 -22.81
C ALA A 143 0.12 5.39 -22.58
N SER A 144 -0.15 4.42 -23.44
CA SER A 144 -1.26 3.47 -23.23
C SER A 144 -1.00 2.43 -22.12
N ARG A 145 0.25 2.31 -21.66
CA ARG A 145 0.64 1.28 -20.68
C ARG A 145 1.64 1.76 -19.62
N CYS A 146 2.39 2.84 -19.87
CA CYS A 146 3.38 3.41 -18.95
C CYS A 146 2.99 4.83 -18.58
N ASP A 147 3.29 5.23 -17.34
CA ASP A 147 3.16 6.63 -16.96
C ASP A 147 4.36 7.43 -17.47
N PHE A 148 4.13 8.33 -18.43
CA PHE A 148 5.18 9.18 -18.98
C PHE A 148 5.58 10.36 -18.07
N LEU A 149 4.94 10.53 -16.91
CA LEU A 149 5.42 11.45 -15.86
C LEU A 149 6.62 10.87 -15.11
N GLY A 150 6.66 9.55 -15.00
CA GLY A 150 7.72 8.82 -14.31
C GLY A 150 9.05 8.82 -15.06
N GLN A 151 10.10 8.50 -14.32
CA GLN A 151 11.42 8.26 -14.86
C GLN A 151 11.90 6.88 -14.42
N GLY A 152 12.67 6.23 -15.24
CA GLY A 152 13.32 4.96 -14.93
C GLY A 152 12.50 3.72 -15.27
N ARG A 153 11.28 3.57 -14.77
CA ARG A 153 10.44 2.38 -14.99
C ARG A 153 9.02 2.75 -15.39
N CYS A 154 8.40 1.84 -16.15
CA CYS A 154 7.07 2.01 -16.72
C CYS A 154 5.98 2.28 -15.67
N LEU A 155 6.05 1.58 -14.51
CA LEU A 155 5.09 1.72 -13.43
C LEU A 155 5.35 2.90 -12.49
N LEU A 156 6.51 3.57 -12.56
CA LEU A 156 6.81 4.70 -11.68
C LEU A 156 6.16 6.01 -12.18
N PRO A 157 5.65 6.87 -11.26
CA PRO A 157 5.53 6.68 -9.82
C PRO A 157 4.41 5.68 -9.48
N PHE A 158 4.59 4.92 -8.39
CA PHE A 158 3.67 3.87 -7.97
C PHE A 158 3.37 3.99 -6.46
N PRO A 159 2.16 3.67 -5.96
CA PRO A 159 0.93 3.39 -6.73
C PRO A 159 0.40 4.62 -7.47
N ASN A 160 -0.43 4.42 -8.53
CA ASN A 160 -0.88 5.53 -9.37
C ASN A 160 -2.19 5.20 -10.08
N ASP A 161 -3.18 6.07 -9.99
CA ASP A 161 -4.48 5.93 -10.65
C ASP A 161 -4.41 5.96 -12.19
N TRP A 162 -3.24 6.29 -12.76
CA TRP A 162 -2.95 6.09 -14.18
C TRP A 162 -3.13 4.63 -14.62
N PHE A 163 -2.87 3.69 -13.70
CA PHE A 163 -3.00 2.25 -13.90
C PHE A 163 -4.34 1.72 -13.41
N THR A 164 -5.40 2.53 -13.51
CA THR A 164 -6.77 2.13 -13.20
C THR A 164 -7.72 2.51 -14.32
N THR A 165 -8.83 1.80 -14.41
CA THR A 165 -9.96 2.13 -15.28
C THR A 165 -11.22 2.35 -14.47
N ALA A 166 -12.21 3.07 -15.03
CA ALA A 166 -13.50 3.27 -14.36
C ALA A 166 -14.30 1.95 -14.35
N ASP A 167 -14.78 1.57 -13.15
CA ASP A 167 -15.62 0.37 -12.98
C ASP A 167 -16.70 0.63 -11.93
N ALA A 168 -17.92 0.83 -12.39
CA ALA A 168 -19.08 1.10 -11.54
C ALA A 168 -19.52 -0.12 -10.68
N THR A 169 -18.91 -1.29 -10.84
CA THR A 169 -19.20 -2.51 -10.07
C THR A 169 -18.37 -2.59 -8.79
N THR A 170 -17.43 -1.67 -8.59
CA THR A 170 -16.58 -1.57 -7.40
C THR A 170 -17.03 -0.46 -6.47
N ASP A 171 -16.60 -0.50 -5.22
CA ASP A 171 -16.96 0.51 -4.22
C ASP A 171 -16.16 1.81 -4.43
N THR A 172 -14.95 1.71 -4.98
CA THR A 172 -14.13 2.87 -5.32
C THR A 172 -14.54 3.53 -6.65
N GLY A 173 -15.35 2.85 -7.48
CA GLY A 173 -15.65 3.26 -8.86
C GLY A 173 -14.47 3.05 -9.84
N ARG A 174 -13.42 2.33 -9.41
CA ARG A 174 -12.21 2.07 -10.17
C ARG A 174 -11.85 0.58 -10.18
N ARG A 175 -11.03 0.20 -11.13
CA ARG A 175 -10.42 -1.12 -11.23
C ARG A 175 -8.95 -0.95 -11.61
N VAL A 176 -8.04 -1.64 -10.95
CA VAL A 176 -6.65 -1.73 -11.36
C VAL A 176 -6.57 -2.36 -12.75
N ASP A 177 -5.78 -1.75 -13.63
CA ASP A 177 -5.64 -2.14 -15.04
C ASP A 177 -4.16 -2.09 -15.45
N LEU A 178 -3.39 -2.98 -14.85
CA LEU A 178 -1.97 -3.15 -15.15
C LEU A 178 -1.81 -3.99 -16.43
N ASN A 179 -0.95 -3.49 -17.33
CA ASN A 179 -0.61 -4.22 -18.55
C ASN A 179 0.59 -5.14 -18.30
N VAL A 180 0.55 -6.39 -18.74
CA VAL A 180 1.65 -7.35 -18.56
C VAL A 180 3.01 -6.80 -19.01
N ALA A 181 3.05 -6.06 -20.11
CA ALA A 181 4.30 -5.47 -20.62
C ALA A 181 4.80 -4.26 -19.81
N SER A 182 4.03 -3.80 -18.82
CA SER A 182 4.42 -2.73 -17.88
C SER A 182 4.96 -3.29 -16.57
N MET A 183 4.62 -4.54 -16.27
CA MET A 183 5.07 -5.22 -15.06
C MET A 183 6.58 -5.47 -15.10
N THR A 184 7.17 -5.58 -13.94
CA THR A 184 8.56 -6.03 -13.78
C THR A 184 8.75 -7.41 -14.40
N ALA A 185 9.95 -7.70 -14.86
CA ALA A 185 10.28 -8.99 -15.47
C ALA A 185 11.47 -9.63 -14.75
N ASN A 186 11.42 -10.95 -14.57
CA ASN A 186 12.55 -11.67 -14.03
C ASN A 186 13.69 -11.80 -15.03
N VAL A 187 14.86 -12.31 -14.60
CA VAL A 187 16.05 -12.47 -15.45
C VAL A 187 15.83 -13.34 -16.70
N ALA A 188 14.76 -14.13 -16.73
CA ALA A 188 14.37 -14.91 -17.91
C ALA A 188 13.49 -14.10 -18.89
N GLY A 189 13.23 -12.81 -18.58
CA GLY A 189 12.36 -11.94 -19.38
C GLY A 189 10.87 -12.26 -19.22
N VAL A 190 10.47 -12.97 -18.17
CA VAL A 190 9.07 -13.29 -17.88
C VAL A 190 8.51 -12.17 -17.02
N HIS A 191 7.58 -11.40 -17.57
CA HIS A 191 6.82 -10.39 -16.84
C HIS A 191 5.85 -11.01 -15.86
N ILE A 192 5.59 -10.33 -14.75
CA ILE A 192 4.50 -10.70 -13.81
C ILE A 192 3.17 -10.66 -14.56
N ASP A 193 2.36 -11.71 -14.45
CA ASP A 193 0.99 -11.73 -14.93
C ASP A 193 0.10 -10.90 -13.98
N PRO A 194 -0.44 -9.76 -14.40
CA PRO A 194 -1.19 -8.86 -13.53
C PRO A 194 -2.65 -9.30 -13.27
N SER A 195 -3.08 -10.44 -13.77
CA SER A 195 -4.50 -10.84 -13.75
C SER A 195 -5.13 -10.81 -12.37
N ASP A 196 -4.39 -11.18 -11.30
CA ASP A 196 -4.88 -11.13 -9.92
C ASP A 196 -4.86 -9.73 -9.33
N TRP A 197 -3.86 -8.91 -9.67
CA TRP A 197 -3.79 -7.50 -9.29
C TRP A 197 -4.95 -6.71 -9.90
N ASN A 198 -5.30 -7.02 -11.15
CA ASN A 198 -6.41 -6.40 -11.88
C ASN A 198 -7.81 -6.81 -11.35
N THR A 199 -7.88 -7.67 -10.32
CA THR A 199 -9.12 -7.87 -9.56
C THR A 199 -9.30 -6.84 -8.44
N ASN A 200 -8.29 -6.04 -8.13
CA ASN A 200 -8.36 -5.01 -7.09
C ASN A 200 -9.08 -3.76 -7.60
N ASP A 201 -9.79 -3.09 -6.70
CA ASP A 201 -10.47 -1.82 -6.97
C ASP A 201 -9.69 -0.60 -6.47
N GLY A 202 -8.43 -0.81 -6.11
CA GLY A 202 -7.48 0.19 -5.65
C GLY A 202 -6.17 -0.46 -5.22
N PHE A 203 -5.31 0.32 -4.57
CA PHE A 203 -3.98 -0.07 -4.16
C PHE A 203 -3.92 -0.40 -2.67
N SER A 204 -2.80 -0.94 -2.21
CA SER A 204 -2.57 -1.31 -0.80
C SER A 204 -2.73 -0.13 0.16
N PRO A 205 -3.31 -0.33 1.36
CA PRO A 205 -3.39 0.70 2.39
C PRO A 205 -2.05 0.99 3.08
N GLY A 206 -1.06 0.09 2.99
CA GLY A 206 0.20 0.22 3.73
C GLY A 206 1.46 0.14 2.89
N ALA A 207 1.40 -0.27 1.62
CA ALA A 207 2.59 -0.41 0.78
C ALA A 207 3.36 0.91 0.62
N GLU A 208 4.65 0.79 0.34
CA GLU A 208 5.48 1.93 0.00
C GLU A 208 5.01 2.63 -1.28
N ILE A 209 5.20 3.96 -1.28
CA ILE A 209 4.95 4.84 -2.41
C ILE A 209 6.30 5.17 -3.04
N LEU A 210 6.45 4.90 -4.34
CA LEU A 210 7.73 4.87 -5.04
C LEU A 210 7.82 5.94 -6.14
N ALA A 211 8.98 6.57 -6.23
CA ALA A 211 9.33 7.43 -7.36
C ALA A 211 10.83 7.32 -7.67
N SER A 212 11.22 7.57 -8.91
CA SER A 212 12.63 7.73 -9.28
C SER A 212 12.94 9.22 -9.44
N ILE A 213 13.80 9.73 -8.57
CA ILE A 213 14.25 11.13 -8.57
C ILE A 213 15.78 11.16 -8.45
N PRO A 214 16.51 10.89 -9.53
CA PRO A 214 17.96 10.86 -9.49
C PRO A 214 18.55 12.16 -8.94
N GLY A 215 19.56 12.06 -8.08
CA GLY A 215 20.27 13.17 -7.47
C GLY A 215 19.60 13.76 -6.23
N VAL A 216 18.43 13.26 -5.80
CA VAL A 216 17.77 13.80 -4.61
C VAL A 216 18.58 13.48 -3.34
N ASP A 217 18.78 14.51 -2.51
CA ASP A 217 19.27 14.37 -1.14
C ASP A 217 18.16 14.75 -0.17
N LEU A 218 17.68 13.77 0.61
CA LEU A 218 16.51 13.95 1.48
C LEU A 218 16.82 14.86 2.68
N ALA A 219 18.04 14.83 3.20
CA ALA A 219 18.47 15.67 4.32
C ALA A 219 18.53 17.14 3.89
N THR A 220 19.20 17.43 2.77
CA THR A 220 19.29 18.78 2.19
C THR A 220 17.91 19.30 1.72
N THR A 221 17.08 18.42 1.22
CA THR A 221 15.68 18.70 0.88
C THR A 221 14.85 19.03 2.14
N GLY A 222 15.18 18.42 3.28
CA GLY A 222 14.44 18.56 4.54
C GLY A 222 13.22 17.66 4.62
N ALA A 223 13.25 16.49 3.95
CA ALA A 223 12.22 15.47 4.04
C ALA A 223 12.17 14.88 5.47
N ALA A 224 11.00 14.38 5.87
CA ALA A 224 10.83 13.74 7.16
C ALA A 224 11.55 12.36 7.19
N PRO A 225 12.58 12.17 8.01
CA PRO A 225 13.20 10.86 8.18
C PRO A 225 12.34 9.97 9.07
N ILE A 226 12.66 8.68 9.15
CA ILE A 226 12.02 7.72 10.05
C ILE A 226 12.04 8.16 11.51
N THR A 227 13.05 8.94 11.92
CA THR A 227 13.22 9.45 13.29
C THR A 227 12.43 10.74 13.59
N ASP A 228 11.79 11.34 12.59
CA ASP A 228 10.99 12.57 12.76
C ASP A 228 9.75 12.57 11.85
N ILE A 229 8.87 11.59 12.07
CA ILE A 229 7.62 11.41 11.30
C ILE A 229 6.76 12.68 11.36
N GLY A 230 6.70 13.35 12.53
CA GLY A 230 5.88 14.54 12.75
C GLY A 230 6.19 15.69 11.78
N ARG A 231 7.44 15.79 11.32
CA ARG A 231 7.88 16.77 10.34
C ARG A 231 7.14 16.68 9.00
N SER A 232 6.65 15.49 8.62
CA SER A 232 5.91 15.30 7.38
C SER A 232 4.62 16.13 7.30
N LEU A 233 4.02 16.44 8.44
CA LEU A 233 2.79 17.23 8.53
C LEU A 233 3.04 18.74 8.55
N ALA A 234 4.28 19.19 8.64
CA ALA A 234 4.63 20.62 8.64
C ALA A 234 4.19 21.29 7.33
N ALA A 235 3.80 22.56 7.43
CA ALA A 235 3.31 23.33 6.28
C ALA A 235 4.35 23.41 5.13
N ASP A 236 5.63 23.41 5.46
CA ASP A 236 6.75 23.49 4.54
C ASP A 236 7.31 22.12 4.11
N SER A 237 6.76 21.00 4.60
CA SER A 237 7.23 19.66 4.23
C SER A 237 7.41 19.50 2.72
N PRO A 238 8.57 19.03 2.23
CA PRO A 238 8.82 18.87 0.79
C PRO A 238 8.12 17.65 0.20
N ILE A 239 7.76 16.68 1.01
CA ILE A 239 6.98 15.50 0.62
C ILE A 239 5.64 15.58 1.34
N VAL A 240 4.56 15.63 0.57
CA VAL A 240 3.19 15.73 1.08
C VAL A 240 2.38 14.56 0.56
N LEU A 241 1.81 13.80 1.48
CA LEU A 241 0.74 12.85 1.20
C LEU A 241 -0.57 13.48 1.70
N LEU A 242 -1.50 13.70 0.80
CA LEU A 242 -2.77 14.36 1.06
C LEU A 242 -3.92 13.38 0.84
N ASP A 243 -4.71 13.12 1.85
CA ASP A 243 -6.02 12.50 1.68
C ASP A 243 -6.94 13.50 0.95
N ALA A 244 -7.17 13.28 -0.33
CA ALA A 244 -7.97 14.17 -1.15
C ALA A 244 -9.48 14.08 -0.83
N THR A 245 -9.92 13.02 -0.12
CA THR A 245 -11.29 12.84 0.32
C THR A 245 -11.61 13.74 1.52
N THR A 246 -10.68 13.84 2.47
CA THR A 246 -10.85 14.65 3.70
C THR A 246 -10.14 16.01 3.66
N GLY A 247 -9.15 16.17 2.79
CA GLY A 247 -8.28 17.35 2.74
C GLY A 247 -7.18 17.34 3.80
N GLN A 248 -6.97 16.25 4.53
CA GLN A 248 -5.97 16.15 5.59
C GLN A 248 -4.63 15.64 5.05
N ARG A 249 -3.52 16.18 5.58
CA ARG A 249 -2.20 15.62 5.34
C ARG A 249 -2.03 14.32 6.11
N TRP A 250 -1.40 13.34 5.48
CA TRP A 250 -1.15 12.03 6.06
C TRP A 250 0.30 11.91 6.51
N PRO A 251 0.58 11.33 7.69
CA PRO A 251 1.93 11.18 8.19
C PRO A 251 2.72 10.17 7.38
N VAL A 252 3.93 10.55 7.00
CA VAL A 252 4.87 9.70 6.25
C VAL A 252 6.28 9.88 6.74
N PHE A 253 7.16 8.95 6.42
CA PHE A 253 8.59 9.18 6.40
C PHE A 253 9.15 8.81 5.02
N ALA A 254 10.30 9.36 4.68
CA ALA A 254 10.93 9.12 3.40
C ALA A 254 12.37 8.65 3.56
N GLU A 255 12.77 7.75 2.69
CA GLU A 255 14.11 7.19 2.61
C GLU A 255 14.50 6.95 1.16
N LEU A 256 15.78 6.83 0.91
CA LEU A 256 16.32 6.35 -0.36
C LEU A 256 16.71 4.90 -0.20
N ASP A 257 16.44 4.09 -1.22
CA ASP A 257 16.80 2.67 -1.19
C ASP A 257 18.30 2.50 -0.95
N ALA A 258 18.66 1.96 0.21
CA ALA A 258 20.04 1.73 0.62
C ALA A 258 20.65 0.51 -0.06
N ASN A 259 19.85 -0.34 -0.72
CA ASN A 259 20.31 -1.52 -1.43
C ASN A 259 20.76 -1.20 -2.87
N ALA A 260 20.38 -0.03 -3.41
CA ALA A 260 20.81 0.42 -4.72
C ALA A 260 22.25 0.92 -4.71
N THR A 261 23.04 0.49 -5.69
CA THR A 261 24.47 0.86 -5.82
C THR A 261 24.70 2.11 -6.64
N THR A 262 23.76 2.48 -7.50
CA THR A 262 23.83 3.70 -8.32
C THR A 262 22.66 4.62 -8.01
N ASP A 263 22.85 5.91 -8.23
CA ASP A 263 21.83 6.91 -7.99
C ASP A 263 20.65 6.78 -9.00
N ALA A 264 20.92 6.33 -10.21
CA ALA A 264 19.93 6.13 -11.25
C ALA A 264 18.94 4.99 -10.93
N ASP A 265 19.41 3.98 -10.19
CA ASP A 265 18.63 2.80 -9.80
C ASP A 265 18.03 2.92 -8.40
N ARG A 266 18.22 4.08 -7.74
CA ARG A 266 17.81 4.30 -6.36
C ARG A 266 16.37 4.84 -6.30
N ALA A 267 15.49 4.07 -5.71
CA ALA A 267 14.12 4.50 -5.45
C ALA A 267 14.07 5.57 -4.33
N LEU A 268 13.26 6.60 -4.53
CA LEU A 268 12.69 7.39 -3.44
C LEU A 268 11.49 6.60 -2.90
N ILE A 269 11.57 6.20 -1.63
CA ILE A 269 10.56 5.43 -0.92
C ILE A 269 9.86 6.33 0.09
N ILE A 270 8.55 6.47 -0.02
CA ILE A 270 7.70 7.21 0.91
C ILE A 270 6.81 6.20 1.62
N ARG A 271 6.91 6.11 2.94
CA ARG A 271 6.17 5.12 3.72
C ARG A 271 5.10 5.79 4.56
N PRO A 272 3.83 5.36 4.42
CA PRO A 272 2.77 5.77 5.34
C PRO A 272 3.13 5.33 6.77
N ALA A 273 3.17 6.28 7.72
CA ALA A 273 3.45 5.97 9.11
C ALA A 273 2.22 5.46 9.88
N ARG A 274 1.08 5.46 9.22
CA ARG A 274 -0.21 4.88 9.60
C ARG A 274 -0.90 4.45 8.33
N ASN A 275 -1.59 3.32 8.32
CA ASN A 275 -2.30 2.83 7.14
C ASN A 275 -3.25 3.88 6.57
N LEU A 276 -3.32 3.91 5.26
CA LEU A 276 -4.22 4.76 4.49
C LEU A 276 -5.66 4.27 4.66
N LEU A 277 -6.63 5.17 4.58
CA LEU A 277 -8.04 4.80 4.72
C LEU A 277 -8.56 4.15 3.43
N GLU A 278 -9.30 3.08 3.61
CA GLU A 278 -9.91 2.29 2.55
C GLU A 278 -10.86 3.10 1.68
N GLY A 279 -10.80 2.92 0.38
CA GLY A 279 -11.61 3.64 -0.58
C GLY A 279 -11.27 5.13 -0.73
N HIS A 280 -10.30 5.67 0.03
CA HIS A 280 -9.90 7.06 -0.08
C HIS A 280 -8.92 7.28 -1.22
N ARG A 281 -8.99 8.46 -1.81
CA ARG A 281 -8.04 8.93 -2.82
C ARG A 281 -6.95 9.76 -2.17
N TYR A 282 -5.70 9.44 -2.46
CA TYR A 282 -4.53 10.16 -1.96
C TYR A 282 -3.80 10.87 -3.09
N VAL A 283 -3.28 12.07 -2.78
CA VAL A 283 -2.41 12.84 -3.68
C VAL A 283 -1.03 12.92 -3.07
N VAL A 284 -0.02 12.50 -3.85
CA VAL A 284 1.39 12.67 -3.50
C VAL A 284 1.93 13.92 -4.18
N ALA A 285 2.65 14.74 -3.45
CA ALA A 285 3.31 15.91 -3.98
C ALA A 285 4.76 16.00 -3.50
N LEU A 286 5.68 16.02 -4.46
CA LEU A 286 7.11 16.27 -4.26
C LEU A 286 7.40 17.71 -4.66
N ARG A 287 8.01 18.49 -3.77
CA ARG A 287 8.24 19.91 -4.00
C ARG A 287 9.58 20.39 -3.48
N ARG A 288 10.18 21.33 -4.19
CA ARG A 288 11.44 21.99 -3.78
C ARG A 288 12.54 20.99 -3.46
N LEU A 289 12.59 19.87 -4.19
CA LEU A 289 13.61 18.85 -4.02
C LEU A 289 14.99 19.42 -4.36
N LYS A 290 16.00 18.97 -3.61
CA LYS A 290 17.38 19.43 -3.72
C LYS A 290 18.34 18.24 -3.87
N ASP A 291 19.43 18.49 -4.55
CA ASP A 291 20.59 17.61 -4.55
C ASP A 291 21.48 17.84 -3.31
N GLY A 292 22.54 17.03 -3.16
CA GLY A 292 23.48 17.13 -2.05
C GLY A 292 24.29 18.44 -2.02
N ALA A 293 24.33 19.22 -3.10
CA ALA A 293 24.93 20.55 -3.17
C ALA A 293 23.94 21.68 -2.83
N GLY A 294 22.67 21.35 -2.62
CA GLY A 294 21.57 22.30 -2.33
C GLY A 294 20.96 22.92 -3.58
N ALA A 295 21.33 22.48 -4.78
CA ALA A 295 20.72 22.94 -6.02
C ALA A 295 19.34 22.29 -6.19
N THR A 296 18.39 23.04 -6.76
CA THR A 296 17.04 22.53 -7.02
C THR A 296 17.05 21.51 -8.14
N ILE A 297 16.46 20.34 -7.89
CA ILE A 297 16.25 19.31 -8.91
C ILE A 297 15.12 19.77 -9.85
N PRO A 298 15.36 19.78 -11.16
CA PRO A 298 14.33 20.18 -12.12
C PRO A 298 13.20 19.13 -12.18
N SER A 299 11.98 19.59 -12.40
CA SER A 299 10.86 18.69 -12.77
C SER A 299 11.11 18.02 -14.11
N SER A 300 10.56 16.81 -14.30
CA SER A 300 10.53 16.20 -15.63
C SER A 300 9.82 17.09 -16.65
N ARG A 301 10.23 17.00 -17.91
CA ARG A 301 9.59 17.78 -18.99
C ARG A 301 8.09 17.49 -19.13
N ALA A 302 7.73 16.21 -18.97
CA ALA A 302 6.33 15.81 -18.99
C ALA A 302 5.52 16.52 -17.90
N PHE A 303 6.03 16.56 -16.68
CA PHE A 303 5.34 17.21 -15.57
C PHE A 303 5.30 18.74 -15.74
N GLN A 304 6.35 19.36 -16.29
CA GLN A 304 6.37 20.81 -16.58
C GLN A 304 5.22 21.24 -17.52
N LEU A 305 4.84 20.41 -18.51
CA LEU A 305 3.72 20.72 -19.41
C LEU A 305 2.40 20.94 -18.64
N TYR A 306 2.20 20.19 -17.57
CA TYR A 306 1.03 20.36 -16.72
C TYR A 306 1.23 21.46 -15.69
N ARG A 307 2.35 21.41 -14.94
CA ARG A 307 2.67 22.39 -13.89
C ARG A 307 2.61 23.82 -14.43
N ASP A 308 3.21 24.07 -15.57
CA ASP A 308 3.37 25.42 -16.14
C ASP A 308 2.24 25.75 -17.16
N ARG A 309 1.21 24.90 -17.25
CA ARG A 309 0.06 25.06 -18.14
C ARG A 309 0.44 25.23 -19.61
N ILE A 310 1.45 24.52 -20.06
CA ILE A 310 1.92 24.56 -21.45
C ILE A 310 0.99 23.67 -22.29
N PRO A 311 0.21 24.23 -23.19
CA PRO A 311 -0.68 23.44 -24.06
C PRO A 311 0.12 22.77 -25.17
N THR A 312 -0.33 21.57 -25.57
CA THR A 312 0.29 20.78 -26.63
C THR A 312 -0.73 20.34 -27.67
N PHE A 313 -0.28 19.67 -28.74
CA PHE A 313 -1.17 18.93 -29.66
C PHE A 313 -1.06 17.42 -29.48
N ASP A 314 -0.28 16.95 -28.47
CA ASP A 314 -0.19 15.53 -28.15
C ASP A 314 -1.48 15.06 -27.45
N PRO A 315 -2.23 14.11 -28.07
CA PRO A 315 -3.49 13.65 -27.51
C PRO A 315 -3.33 12.98 -26.14
N ALA A 316 -2.22 12.28 -25.89
CA ALA A 316 -1.97 11.61 -24.60
C ALA A 316 -1.79 12.65 -23.48
N VAL A 317 -1.04 13.71 -23.76
CA VAL A 317 -0.83 14.82 -22.83
C VAL A 317 -2.14 15.54 -22.53
N GLU A 318 -2.87 15.96 -23.58
CA GLU A 318 -4.08 16.77 -23.39
C GLU A 318 -5.24 15.98 -22.79
N HIS A 319 -5.33 14.67 -23.06
CA HIS A 319 -6.34 13.80 -22.43
C HIS A 319 -6.14 13.72 -20.92
N ARG A 320 -4.90 13.68 -20.43
CA ARG A 320 -4.56 13.61 -19.01
C ARG A 320 -4.70 14.95 -18.27
N ARG A 321 -4.64 16.08 -18.97
CA ARG A 321 -4.60 17.43 -18.38
C ARG A 321 -5.74 17.70 -17.39
N PRO A 322 -7.03 17.40 -17.67
CA PRO A 322 -8.11 17.64 -16.71
C PRO A 322 -7.92 16.90 -15.39
N HIS A 323 -7.35 15.68 -15.42
CA HIS A 323 -7.06 14.90 -14.21
C HIS A 323 -5.97 15.59 -13.35
N LEU A 324 -4.88 16.03 -13.99
CA LEU A 324 -3.80 16.75 -13.29
C LEU A 324 -4.28 18.10 -12.72
N GLU A 325 -5.18 18.82 -13.42
CA GLU A 325 -5.78 20.05 -12.88
C GLU A 325 -6.57 19.74 -11.60
N GLY A 326 -7.28 18.60 -11.53
CA GLY A 326 -7.95 18.14 -10.30
C GLY A 326 -6.98 17.86 -9.15
N ILE A 327 -5.79 17.31 -9.44
CA ILE A 327 -4.71 17.13 -8.45
C ILE A 327 -4.21 18.49 -7.95
N PHE A 328 -3.93 19.43 -8.85
CA PHE A 328 -3.45 20.76 -8.48
C PHE A 328 -4.50 21.54 -7.66
N ASP A 329 -5.79 21.38 -7.96
CA ASP A 329 -6.87 21.97 -7.16
C ASP A 329 -6.95 21.41 -5.74
N ALA A 330 -6.77 20.09 -5.57
CA ALA A 330 -6.71 19.46 -4.25
C ALA A 330 -5.50 19.98 -3.44
N LEU A 331 -4.33 20.03 -4.07
CA LEU A 331 -3.10 20.55 -3.47
C LEU A 331 -3.22 22.03 -3.10
N TRP A 332 -3.85 22.85 -3.94
CA TRP A 332 -4.09 24.27 -3.68
C TRP A 332 -4.95 24.47 -2.41
N ARG A 333 -6.02 23.69 -2.26
CA ARG A 333 -6.86 23.72 -1.04
C ARG A 333 -6.09 23.33 0.21
N ALA A 334 -5.07 22.48 0.07
CA ALA A 334 -4.16 22.06 1.15
C ALA A 334 -2.95 23.01 1.31
N HIS A 335 -2.98 24.18 0.69
CA HIS A 335 -1.93 25.22 0.72
C HIS A 335 -0.59 24.75 0.12
N VAL A 336 -0.63 23.89 -0.89
CA VAL A 336 0.53 23.47 -1.68
C VAL A 336 0.52 24.17 -3.03
N GLY A 337 1.49 25.08 -3.24
CA GLY A 337 1.59 25.86 -4.47
C GLY A 337 2.05 25.02 -5.66
N ARG A 338 1.38 25.19 -6.81
CA ARG A 338 1.68 24.47 -8.05
C ARG A 338 3.11 24.73 -8.56
N SER A 339 3.61 25.95 -8.46
CA SER A 339 4.94 26.34 -8.90
C SER A 339 6.09 25.65 -8.16
N ASP A 340 5.82 25.18 -6.95
CA ASP A 340 6.83 24.55 -6.09
C ASP A 340 7.03 23.07 -6.41
N LEU A 341 6.15 22.48 -7.23
CA LEU A 341 6.11 21.04 -7.46
C LEU A 341 7.23 20.58 -8.39
N ASN A 342 7.90 19.51 -7.99
CA ASN A 342 8.77 18.70 -8.85
C ASN A 342 7.98 17.59 -9.55
N LEU A 343 7.03 16.96 -8.82
CA LEU A 343 6.16 15.92 -9.32
C LEU A 343 4.90 15.86 -8.44
N ALA A 344 3.74 15.50 -9.02
CA ALA A 344 2.54 15.15 -8.29
C ALA A 344 1.71 14.13 -9.07
N TRP A 345 1.13 13.18 -8.33
CA TRP A 345 0.22 12.17 -8.87
C TRP A 345 -0.76 11.75 -7.78
N ASP A 346 -1.66 10.84 -8.10
CA ASP A 346 -2.64 10.34 -7.16
C ASP A 346 -2.88 8.84 -7.33
N PHE A 347 -3.46 8.27 -6.29
CA PHE A 347 -3.92 6.89 -6.29
C PHE A 347 -5.09 6.71 -5.33
N THR A 348 -5.88 5.67 -5.55
CA THR A 348 -7.03 5.29 -4.73
C THR A 348 -6.70 4.00 -3.98
N VAL A 349 -6.93 3.99 -2.68
CA VAL A 349 -6.76 2.78 -1.84
C VAL A 349 -7.92 1.83 -2.10
N ALA A 350 -7.66 0.55 -2.07
CA ALA A 350 -8.68 -0.50 -2.22
C ALA A 350 -9.77 -0.37 -1.16
N SER A 351 -10.98 -0.78 -1.49
CA SER A 351 -12.12 -0.76 -0.56
C SER A 351 -12.05 -1.90 0.46
N GLU A 352 -12.76 -1.74 1.60
CA GLU A 352 -13.00 -2.80 2.57
C GLU A 352 -13.41 -4.11 1.90
N ARG A 353 -14.42 -4.05 1.02
CA ARG A 353 -14.92 -5.24 0.33
C ARG A 353 -13.86 -5.92 -0.54
N ASN A 354 -12.96 -5.17 -1.13
CA ASN A 354 -11.90 -5.74 -1.96
C ASN A 354 -10.79 -6.40 -1.10
N LEU A 355 -10.39 -5.74 -0.02
CA LEU A 355 -9.36 -6.23 0.89
C LEU A 355 -9.83 -7.46 1.68
N THR A 356 -10.98 -7.36 2.34
CA THR A 356 -11.46 -8.33 3.34
C THR A 356 -12.52 -9.28 2.83
N GLY A 357 -13.25 -8.92 1.77
CA GLY A 357 -14.49 -9.58 1.38
C GLY A 357 -14.37 -11.05 1.03
N ARG A 358 -13.22 -11.50 0.47
CA ARG A 358 -13.00 -12.93 0.19
C ARG A 358 -12.92 -13.75 1.48
N LEU A 359 -12.14 -13.29 2.46
CA LEU A 359 -11.98 -13.96 3.74
C LEU A 359 -13.27 -13.91 4.56
N VAL A 360 -13.96 -12.77 4.60
CA VAL A 360 -15.28 -12.64 5.26
C VAL A 360 -16.30 -13.60 4.63
N HIS A 361 -16.33 -13.71 3.29
CA HIS A 361 -17.21 -14.62 2.58
C HIS A 361 -16.96 -16.09 2.95
N ILE A 362 -15.71 -16.55 2.86
CA ILE A 362 -15.39 -17.95 3.18
C ILE A 362 -15.63 -18.26 4.65
N ARG A 363 -15.40 -17.31 5.56
CA ARG A 363 -15.74 -17.41 6.98
C ARG A 363 -17.23 -17.61 7.16
N ASP A 364 -18.05 -16.73 6.61
CA ASP A 364 -19.49 -16.73 6.82
C ASP A 364 -20.15 -17.98 6.21
N ASP A 365 -19.75 -18.37 5.00
CA ASP A 365 -20.21 -19.60 4.34
C ASP A 365 -19.81 -20.85 5.13
N ALA A 366 -18.54 -20.92 5.57
CA ALA A 366 -18.04 -22.06 6.33
C ALA A 366 -18.77 -22.22 7.68
N PHE A 367 -18.94 -21.16 8.45
CA PHE A 367 -19.67 -21.22 9.73
C PHE A 367 -21.16 -21.48 9.53
N ALA A 368 -21.78 -20.93 8.49
CA ALA A 368 -23.18 -21.23 8.15
C ALA A 368 -23.37 -22.72 7.82
N SER A 369 -22.39 -23.35 7.14
CA SER A 369 -22.45 -24.76 6.78
C SER A 369 -22.43 -25.72 7.97
N LEU A 370 -22.01 -25.26 9.15
CA LEU A 370 -22.05 -26.04 10.38
C LEU A 370 -23.49 -26.18 10.95
N HIS A 371 -24.44 -25.35 10.52
CA HIS A 371 -25.84 -25.36 11.01
C HIS A 371 -25.95 -25.32 12.55
N GLY A 372 -25.00 -24.63 13.21
CA GLY A 372 -24.92 -24.52 14.66
C GLY A 372 -24.23 -25.69 15.36
N ALA A 373 -23.70 -26.67 14.62
CA ALA A 373 -22.86 -27.73 15.19
C ALA A 373 -21.40 -27.25 15.35
N ALA A 374 -20.65 -27.91 16.22
CA ALA A 374 -19.20 -27.75 16.26
C ALA A 374 -18.54 -28.40 15.04
N PRO A 375 -17.36 -27.92 14.61
CA PRO A 375 -16.55 -28.60 13.59
C PRO A 375 -16.25 -30.05 13.99
N SER A 376 -16.24 -30.97 13.02
CA SER A 376 -15.84 -32.35 13.28
C SER A 376 -14.33 -32.44 13.49
N PHE A 377 -13.90 -33.27 14.43
CA PHE A 377 -12.47 -33.47 14.73
C PHE A 377 -12.17 -34.94 15.11
N THR A 378 -10.92 -35.33 15.02
CA THR A 378 -10.41 -36.63 15.42
C THR A 378 -9.13 -36.45 16.25
N VAL A 379 -9.12 -36.97 17.46
CA VAL A 379 -7.89 -37.10 18.25
C VAL A 379 -7.14 -38.33 17.74
N THR A 380 -5.91 -38.14 17.27
CA THR A 380 -5.07 -39.21 16.75
C THR A 380 -4.05 -39.73 17.73
N HIS A 381 -3.64 -38.87 18.69
CA HIS A 381 -2.64 -39.21 19.70
C HIS A 381 -2.81 -38.39 20.97
N VAL A 382 -2.53 -38.99 22.12
CA VAL A 382 -2.49 -38.33 23.42
C VAL A 382 -1.24 -38.81 24.18
N ASP A 383 -0.35 -37.87 24.50
CA ASP A 383 0.74 -38.09 25.43
C ASP A 383 0.25 -37.71 26.83
N GLU A 384 0.25 -38.66 27.76
CA GLU A 384 -0.13 -38.42 29.17
C GLU A 384 1.11 -38.11 30.00
N ASN A 385 0.95 -37.20 30.97
CA ASN A 385 2.01 -36.85 31.94
C ASN A 385 3.31 -36.37 31.27
N VAL A 386 3.20 -35.42 30.34
CA VAL A 386 4.28 -34.97 29.47
C VAL A 386 5.46 -34.43 30.27
N ASP A 387 5.21 -33.49 31.22
CA ASP A 387 6.24 -32.91 32.08
C ASP A 387 5.63 -32.29 33.36
N SER A 388 6.40 -31.46 34.07
CA SER A 388 5.96 -30.82 35.34
C SER A 388 4.87 -29.77 35.16
N THR A 389 4.65 -29.24 33.96
CA THR A 389 3.67 -28.18 33.63
C THR A 389 2.55 -28.71 32.76
N THR A 390 2.81 -29.72 31.96
CA THR A 390 1.91 -30.25 30.95
C THR A 390 1.35 -31.61 31.36
N LEU A 391 0.04 -31.66 31.64
CA LEU A 391 -0.68 -32.90 31.93
C LEU A 391 -0.78 -33.77 30.70
N ARG A 392 -1.27 -33.19 29.57
CA ARG A 392 -1.45 -33.89 28.31
C ARG A 392 -1.00 -33.08 27.14
N ARG A 393 -0.48 -33.76 26.14
CA ARG A 393 -0.36 -33.25 24.77
C ARG A 393 -1.35 -34.01 23.90
N VAL A 394 -2.25 -33.28 23.26
CA VAL A 394 -3.30 -33.86 22.41
C VAL A 394 -3.04 -33.45 20.96
N ILE A 395 -2.96 -34.45 20.07
CA ILE A 395 -2.69 -34.26 18.65
C ILE A 395 -3.88 -34.82 17.86
N GLY A 396 -4.27 -34.15 16.79
CA GLY A 396 -5.36 -34.62 15.94
C GLY A 396 -5.56 -33.79 14.69
N THR A 397 -6.72 -33.98 14.10
CA THR A 397 -7.16 -33.25 12.90
C THR A 397 -8.60 -32.80 13.04
N PHE A 398 -8.97 -31.78 12.28
CA PHE A 398 -10.34 -31.31 12.18
C PHE A 398 -10.68 -30.93 10.74
N SER A 399 -11.98 -30.95 10.42
CA SER A 399 -12.48 -30.64 9.09
C SER A 399 -12.88 -29.19 9.01
N VAL A 400 -12.45 -28.54 7.94
CA VAL A 400 -12.77 -27.15 7.57
C VAL A 400 -13.25 -27.16 6.13
N PRO A 401 -14.31 -26.44 5.73
CA PRO A 401 -14.66 -26.25 4.34
C PRO A 401 -13.46 -25.76 3.53
N ASN A 402 -13.18 -26.44 2.41
CA ASN A 402 -12.08 -26.10 1.51
C ASN A 402 -12.55 -25.13 0.43
N TYR A 403 -11.88 -24.01 0.30
CA TYR A 403 -12.13 -23.02 -0.76
C TYR A 403 -10.98 -22.94 -1.77
N LEU A 404 -10.02 -23.84 -1.64
CA LEU A 404 -8.86 -23.93 -2.53
C LEU A 404 -9.09 -24.97 -3.60
N THR A 405 -8.43 -24.83 -4.74
CA THR A 405 -8.40 -25.84 -5.81
C THR A 405 -7.84 -27.16 -5.31
N GLY A 406 -8.35 -28.25 -5.84
CA GLY A 406 -7.94 -29.62 -5.47
C GLY A 406 -8.16 -29.90 -3.99
N THR A 407 -7.15 -30.42 -3.31
CA THR A 407 -7.19 -30.72 -1.87
C THR A 407 -6.57 -29.63 -1.01
N GLY A 408 -6.30 -28.45 -1.59
CA GLY A 408 -5.70 -27.32 -0.88
C GLY A 408 -4.20 -27.48 -0.58
N GLN A 409 -3.45 -28.23 -1.38
CA GLN A 409 -2.00 -28.40 -1.21
C GLN A 409 -1.20 -27.11 -1.49
N PRO A 410 0.06 -26.99 -1.06
CA PRO A 410 0.92 -25.87 -1.45
C PRO A 410 0.90 -25.63 -2.96
N GLY A 411 0.75 -24.36 -3.38
CA GLY A 411 0.54 -23.98 -4.78
C GLY A 411 -0.93 -23.94 -5.23
N SER A 412 -1.89 -24.35 -4.39
CA SER A 412 -3.32 -24.18 -4.67
C SER A 412 -3.74 -22.72 -4.57
N ARG A 413 -4.77 -22.33 -5.31
CA ARG A 413 -5.41 -21.01 -5.32
C ARG A 413 -6.87 -21.17 -4.94
N PHE A 414 -7.57 -20.06 -4.69
CA PHE A 414 -9.02 -20.11 -4.51
C PHE A 414 -9.73 -20.75 -5.72
N ASP A 415 -10.70 -21.61 -5.42
CA ASP A 415 -11.65 -22.14 -6.38
C ASP A 415 -12.83 -21.17 -6.50
N TYR A 416 -13.08 -20.69 -7.70
CA TYR A 416 -14.20 -19.77 -7.98
C TYR A 416 -15.37 -20.50 -8.69
N GLY A 417 -15.29 -21.84 -8.80
CA GLY A 417 -16.28 -22.65 -9.51
C GLY A 417 -16.23 -22.48 -11.05
N PRO A 418 -16.91 -23.37 -11.77
CA PRO A 418 -16.93 -23.34 -13.22
C PRO A 418 -17.73 -22.15 -13.73
N GLY A 419 -17.11 -21.31 -14.58
CA GLY A 419 -17.77 -20.24 -15.33
C GLY A 419 -17.79 -18.86 -14.67
N ASP A 420 -17.36 -18.70 -13.42
CA ASP A 420 -17.18 -17.37 -12.83
C ASP A 420 -15.75 -16.86 -13.13
N THR A 421 -15.65 -16.00 -14.12
CA THR A 421 -14.42 -15.34 -14.53
C THR A 421 -14.42 -13.83 -14.20
N GLY A 422 -15.45 -13.35 -13.50
CA GLY A 422 -15.59 -11.95 -13.14
C GLY A 422 -14.53 -11.48 -12.15
N PRO A 423 -14.15 -10.19 -12.18
CA PRO A 423 -13.13 -9.66 -11.26
C PRO A 423 -13.63 -9.58 -9.80
N ASN A 424 -14.94 -9.56 -9.57
CA ASN A 424 -15.57 -9.51 -8.24
C ASN A 424 -15.99 -10.90 -7.71
N ARG A 425 -15.48 -11.96 -8.33
CA ARG A 425 -15.79 -13.35 -7.95
C ARG A 425 -15.40 -13.64 -6.50
N LEU A 426 -16.20 -14.48 -5.86
CA LEU A 426 -15.97 -14.97 -4.51
C LEU A 426 -15.61 -16.45 -4.54
N PRO A 427 -14.72 -16.93 -3.63
CA PRO A 427 -14.35 -18.34 -3.56
C PRO A 427 -15.56 -19.24 -3.27
N THR A 428 -15.59 -20.41 -3.88
CA THR A 428 -16.64 -21.41 -3.69
C THR A 428 -16.10 -22.64 -2.97
N ARG A 429 -16.95 -23.27 -2.14
CA ARG A 429 -16.54 -24.48 -1.44
C ARG A 429 -16.23 -25.61 -2.41
N ASN A 430 -15.05 -26.23 -2.24
CA ASN A 430 -14.55 -27.37 -3.00
C ASN A 430 -14.21 -28.52 -2.04
N GLY A 431 -15.22 -29.12 -1.41
CA GLY A 431 -15.05 -30.19 -0.43
C GLY A 431 -14.62 -29.71 0.95
N ASP A 432 -13.82 -30.53 1.63
CA ASP A 432 -13.32 -30.26 2.98
C ASP A 432 -11.81 -30.35 3.04
N PHE A 433 -11.20 -29.45 3.80
CA PHE A 433 -9.77 -29.43 4.13
C PHE A 433 -9.57 -30.10 5.48
N THR A 434 -8.58 -30.97 5.60
CA THR A 434 -8.20 -31.59 6.86
C THR A 434 -7.05 -30.78 7.48
N ALA A 435 -7.37 -29.97 8.48
CA ALA A 435 -6.39 -29.22 9.26
C ALA A 435 -5.89 -30.06 10.45
N ASN A 436 -4.60 -29.88 10.81
CA ASN A 436 -4.03 -30.48 12.00
C ASN A 436 -4.30 -29.62 13.24
N PHE A 437 -4.24 -30.21 14.43
CA PHE A 437 -4.10 -29.45 15.67
C PHE A 437 -3.14 -30.14 16.62
N ARG A 438 -2.53 -29.31 17.49
CA ARG A 438 -1.72 -29.74 18.61
C ARG A 438 -2.06 -28.87 19.81
N CYS A 439 -2.42 -29.49 20.94
CA CYS A 439 -2.87 -28.83 22.16
C CYS A 439 -2.06 -29.25 23.35
N LEU A 440 -1.74 -28.32 24.25
CA LEU A 440 -1.21 -28.57 25.59
C LEU A 440 -2.30 -28.34 26.62
N ILE A 441 -2.53 -29.34 27.48
CA ILE A 441 -3.41 -29.27 28.63
C ILE A 441 -2.55 -29.13 29.89
N PRO A 442 -2.68 -28.02 30.63
CA PRO A 442 -1.83 -27.75 31.77
C PRO A 442 -2.22 -28.58 32.99
N ARG A 443 -1.26 -28.78 33.91
CA ARG A 443 -1.52 -29.43 35.21
C ARG A 443 -2.36 -28.55 36.14
N SER A 444 -2.37 -27.26 35.95
CA SER A 444 -3.25 -26.33 36.66
C SER A 444 -4.74 -26.56 36.40
N ALA A 445 -5.10 -27.18 35.26
CA ALA A 445 -6.48 -27.56 34.93
C ALA A 445 -6.91 -28.85 35.67
N SER A 446 -5.97 -29.81 35.86
CA SER A 446 -6.11 -30.99 36.68
C SER A 446 -4.71 -31.56 36.93
N ALA A 447 -4.33 -31.80 38.17
CA ALA A 447 -2.97 -32.17 38.52
C ALA A 447 -2.52 -33.54 37.95
N ASP A 448 -3.45 -34.49 37.90
CA ASP A 448 -3.17 -35.87 37.50
C ASP A 448 -4.25 -36.48 36.55
N GLY A 449 -5.13 -35.62 36.05
CA GLY A 449 -6.25 -36.06 35.17
C GLY A 449 -7.52 -36.47 35.96
N ASN A 450 -7.52 -36.23 37.29
CA ASN A 450 -8.65 -36.53 38.20
C ASN A 450 -9.21 -35.23 38.82
N ASP A 451 -10.21 -35.39 39.69
CA ASP A 451 -10.77 -34.28 40.46
C ASP A 451 -9.81 -33.85 41.59
N PRO A 452 -9.73 -32.57 41.95
CA PRO A 452 -10.58 -31.49 41.44
C PRO A 452 -10.14 -30.94 40.09
N VAL A 453 -11.13 -30.63 39.23
CA VAL A 453 -10.93 -29.98 37.93
C VAL A 453 -11.06 -28.47 38.09
N ARG A 454 -10.15 -27.71 37.51
CA ARG A 454 -10.22 -26.27 37.34
C ARG A 454 -10.27 -25.94 35.85
N PRO A 455 -11.47 -25.80 35.22
CA PRO A 455 -11.57 -25.61 33.80
C PRO A 455 -10.77 -24.41 33.30
N ALA A 456 -9.98 -24.62 32.25
CA ALA A 456 -9.06 -23.68 31.65
C ALA A 456 -9.72 -22.93 30.49
N ARG A 457 -9.27 -21.71 30.22
CA ARG A 457 -9.59 -21.02 28.98
C ARG A 457 -8.82 -21.62 27.80
N GLY A 458 -9.38 -21.52 26.60
CA GLY A 458 -8.70 -21.86 25.35
C GLY A 458 -7.87 -20.68 24.84
N ILE A 459 -6.70 -20.96 24.30
CA ILE A 459 -5.88 -20.02 23.54
C ILE A 459 -5.52 -20.67 22.21
N ALA A 460 -5.98 -20.07 21.11
CA ALA A 460 -5.51 -20.44 19.77
C ALA A 460 -4.19 -19.70 19.52
N ASN A 461 -3.14 -20.42 19.08
CA ASN A 461 -1.80 -19.88 18.92
C ASN A 461 -1.33 -19.96 17.47
N GLY A 462 -0.93 -18.80 16.91
CA GLY A 462 -0.22 -18.69 15.62
C GLY A 462 1.28 -18.96 15.80
N HIS A 463 1.86 -19.68 14.84
CA HIS A 463 3.28 -20.07 14.86
C HIS A 463 4.19 -19.01 14.21
N GLY A 464 5.50 -19.13 14.39
CA GLY A 464 6.51 -18.28 13.77
C GLY A 464 6.68 -18.50 12.27
N LEU A 465 7.66 -17.79 11.69
CA LEU A 465 7.90 -17.79 10.24
C LEU A 465 8.10 -19.22 9.69
N LEU A 466 7.23 -19.61 8.75
CA LEU A 466 7.23 -20.93 8.09
C LEU A 466 7.34 -22.08 9.11
N GLY A 467 6.71 -21.91 10.27
CA GLY A 467 6.67 -22.89 11.34
C GLY A 467 5.51 -23.87 11.22
N SER A 468 5.05 -24.38 12.36
CA SER A 468 3.93 -25.33 12.42
C SER A 468 3.24 -25.34 13.78
N ALA A 469 2.12 -26.04 13.90
CA ALA A 469 1.40 -26.28 15.14
C ALA A 469 2.29 -26.87 16.26
N ASN A 470 3.44 -27.47 15.92
CA ASN A 470 4.36 -28.06 16.90
C ASN A 470 4.99 -27.03 17.84
N GLU A 471 5.03 -25.75 17.48
CA GLU A 471 5.59 -24.68 18.31
C GLU A 471 4.84 -24.48 19.63
N VAL A 472 3.59 -24.95 19.74
CA VAL A 472 2.87 -24.89 21.02
C VAL A 472 3.58 -25.67 22.14
N ASP A 473 4.45 -26.63 21.81
CA ASP A 473 5.23 -27.38 22.82
C ASP A 473 6.11 -26.49 23.70
N GLY A 474 6.51 -25.31 23.17
CA GLY A 474 7.26 -24.31 23.94
C GLY A 474 6.44 -23.55 25.00
N PHE A 475 5.11 -23.66 24.98
CA PHE A 475 4.24 -22.85 25.85
C PHE A 475 3.74 -23.57 27.11
N GLY A 476 4.30 -24.72 27.48
CA GLY A 476 3.85 -25.49 28.64
C GLY A 476 3.84 -24.70 29.96
N SER A 477 4.89 -23.94 30.25
CA SER A 477 4.97 -23.07 31.42
C SER A 477 3.91 -21.95 31.40
N LEU A 478 3.72 -21.29 30.27
CA LEU A 478 2.69 -20.25 30.10
C LEU A 478 1.29 -20.83 30.30
N ALA A 479 1.03 -21.99 29.70
CA ALA A 479 -0.24 -22.71 29.81
C ALA A 479 -0.57 -23.00 31.29
N ASP A 480 0.39 -23.49 32.05
CA ASP A 480 0.20 -23.87 33.44
C ASP A 480 0.02 -22.66 34.37
N GLN A 481 0.87 -21.65 34.25
CA GLN A 481 0.75 -20.38 34.97
C GLN A 481 -0.60 -19.70 34.71
N GLY A 482 -1.05 -19.73 33.47
CA GLY A 482 -2.29 -19.08 33.02
C GLY A 482 -3.55 -19.90 33.24
N ASN A 483 -3.47 -21.17 33.62
CA ASN A 483 -4.57 -22.13 33.54
C ASN A 483 -5.26 -22.01 32.15
N ALA A 484 -4.50 -22.28 31.09
CA ALA A 484 -4.92 -22.15 29.70
C ALA A 484 -4.60 -23.42 28.89
N ILE A 485 -5.52 -23.91 28.11
CA ILE A 485 -5.28 -24.92 27.08
C ILE A 485 -4.86 -24.17 25.81
N ILE A 486 -3.59 -24.36 25.43
CA ILE A 486 -3.01 -23.69 24.28
C ILE A 486 -2.99 -24.66 23.09
N CYS A 487 -3.63 -24.30 22.00
CA CYS A 487 -3.71 -25.10 20.77
C CYS A 487 -3.21 -24.31 19.56
N GLY A 488 -2.47 -24.97 18.65
CA GLY A 488 -2.07 -24.44 17.36
C GLY A 488 -2.56 -25.30 16.20
N THR A 489 -2.63 -24.69 15.04
CA THR A 489 -2.81 -25.33 13.72
C THR A 489 -1.82 -24.69 12.75
N ASP A 490 -1.50 -25.39 11.65
CA ASP A 490 -0.60 -24.81 10.64
C ASP A 490 -1.27 -23.63 9.94
N GLU A 491 -0.61 -22.47 9.93
CA GLU A 491 -1.00 -21.28 9.18
C GLU A 491 -0.62 -21.49 7.72
N ILE A 492 -1.41 -22.31 7.02
CA ILE A 492 -1.12 -22.71 5.64
C ILE A 492 -1.06 -21.49 4.72
N GLY A 493 -0.16 -21.56 3.74
CA GLY A 493 0.29 -20.42 2.92
C GLY A 493 1.66 -19.92 3.36
N MET A 494 1.93 -19.97 4.69
CA MET A 494 3.21 -19.63 5.31
C MET A 494 3.57 -20.59 6.44
N SER A 495 3.21 -21.87 6.29
CA SER A 495 3.65 -22.95 7.19
C SER A 495 4.88 -23.69 6.62
N SER A 496 5.48 -24.56 7.40
CA SER A 496 6.66 -25.32 6.96
C SER A 496 6.42 -26.15 5.70
N SER A 497 5.18 -26.58 5.47
CA SER A 497 4.80 -27.30 4.25
C SER A 497 4.79 -26.42 3.01
N ASP A 498 4.70 -25.10 3.16
CA ASP A 498 4.63 -24.13 2.07
C ASP A 498 6.00 -23.64 1.58
N LEU A 499 7.09 -23.96 2.30
CA LEU A 499 8.44 -23.50 1.98
C LEU A 499 8.85 -23.73 0.51
N PRO A 500 8.61 -24.90 -0.10
CA PRO A 500 8.92 -25.09 -1.53
C PRO A 500 8.13 -24.17 -2.46
N ASN A 501 6.86 -23.91 -2.12
CA ASN A 501 6.01 -23.01 -2.90
C ASN A 501 6.47 -21.54 -2.74
N VAL A 502 6.80 -21.10 -1.53
CA VAL A 502 7.34 -19.77 -1.27
C VAL A 502 8.61 -19.52 -2.08
N ALA A 503 9.56 -20.48 -2.06
CA ALA A 503 10.78 -20.37 -2.86
C ALA A 503 10.49 -20.29 -4.38
N ALA A 504 9.55 -21.07 -4.88
CA ALA A 504 9.16 -21.03 -6.30
C ALA A 504 8.50 -19.69 -6.68
N VAL A 505 7.63 -19.17 -5.81
CA VAL A 505 6.95 -17.87 -6.00
C VAL A 505 7.95 -16.72 -6.06
N LEU A 506 8.98 -16.72 -5.20
CA LEU A 506 10.05 -15.68 -5.23
C LEU A 506 10.86 -15.69 -6.53
N GLY A 507 10.88 -16.80 -7.25
CA GLY A 507 11.47 -16.88 -8.60
C GLY A 507 10.53 -16.41 -9.72
N ASN A 508 9.21 -16.37 -9.47
CA ASN A 508 8.20 -15.91 -10.42
C ASN A 508 6.96 -15.42 -9.68
N LEU A 509 6.87 -14.12 -9.44
CA LEU A 509 5.81 -13.49 -8.66
C LEU A 509 4.41 -13.61 -9.28
N SER A 510 4.27 -14.01 -10.55
CA SER A 510 2.97 -14.36 -11.14
C SER A 510 2.22 -15.44 -10.34
N SER A 511 2.94 -16.24 -9.55
CA SER A 511 2.38 -17.29 -8.69
C SER A 511 2.09 -16.82 -7.26
N PHE A 512 2.30 -15.54 -6.92
CA PHE A 512 2.08 -14.99 -5.57
C PHE A 512 0.67 -15.24 -5.02
N PRO A 513 -0.40 -15.26 -5.84
CA PRO A 513 -1.74 -15.63 -5.37
C PRO A 513 -1.84 -16.98 -4.68
N THR A 514 -0.93 -17.94 -4.98
CA THR A 514 -0.90 -19.25 -4.30
C THR A 514 -0.52 -19.15 -2.82
N ILE A 515 0.17 -18.08 -2.40
CA ILE A 515 0.42 -17.74 -1.00
C ILE A 515 -0.79 -17.03 -0.42
N ALA A 516 -1.21 -15.93 -1.02
CA ALA A 516 -2.27 -15.06 -0.51
C ALA A 516 -3.62 -15.78 -0.33
N ASP A 517 -3.99 -16.66 -1.25
CA ASP A 517 -5.24 -17.42 -1.15
C ASP A 517 -5.16 -18.50 -0.06
N ARG A 518 -4.01 -19.19 0.03
CA ARG A 518 -3.81 -20.20 1.09
C ARG A 518 -3.75 -19.59 2.49
N LEU A 519 -3.19 -18.38 2.64
CA LEU A 519 -3.21 -17.66 3.92
C LEU A 519 -4.64 -17.43 4.41
N GLN A 520 -5.54 -17.02 3.53
CA GLN A 520 -6.95 -16.81 3.90
C GLN A 520 -7.62 -18.11 4.34
N GLN A 521 -7.32 -19.24 3.70
CA GLN A 521 -7.76 -20.56 4.18
C GLN A 521 -7.13 -20.91 5.54
N GLY A 522 -5.85 -20.60 5.76
CA GLY A 522 -5.15 -20.76 7.03
C GLY A 522 -5.79 -19.98 8.17
N ILE A 523 -6.20 -18.75 7.91
CA ILE A 523 -6.95 -17.92 8.85
C ILE A 523 -8.30 -18.57 9.19
N LEU A 524 -9.01 -19.09 8.20
CA LEU A 524 -10.28 -19.83 8.43
C LEU A 524 -10.03 -21.09 9.29
N ASN A 525 -8.95 -21.84 9.03
CA ASN A 525 -8.57 -22.99 9.87
C ASN A 525 -8.37 -22.60 11.33
N MET A 526 -7.65 -21.48 11.57
CA MET A 526 -7.43 -20.94 12.93
C MET A 526 -8.73 -20.55 13.63
N GLN A 527 -9.70 -19.98 12.89
CA GLN A 527 -11.02 -19.65 13.44
C GLN A 527 -11.82 -20.90 13.79
N PHE A 528 -11.73 -21.98 12.99
CA PHE A 528 -12.36 -23.26 13.29
C PHE A 528 -11.74 -23.93 14.52
N LEU A 529 -10.41 -23.84 14.69
CA LEU A 529 -9.73 -24.27 15.93
C LEU A 529 -10.24 -23.47 17.14
N GLY A 530 -10.39 -22.15 17.02
CA GLY A 530 -11.01 -21.30 18.05
C GLY A 530 -12.41 -21.74 18.41
N ARG A 531 -13.24 -22.09 17.41
CA ARG A 531 -14.58 -22.62 17.63
C ARG A 531 -14.57 -23.94 18.37
N LEU A 532 -13.66 -24.88 18.06
CA LEU A 532 -13.50 -26.15 18.78
C LEU A 532 -13.12 -25.95 20.24
N LEU A 533 -12.32 -24.96 20.57
CA LEU A 533 -11.94 -24.59 21.93
C LEU A 533 -13.11 -23.98 22.73
N LYS A 534 -13.98 -23.21 22.04
CA LYS A 534 -15.08 -22.46 22.67
C LYS A 534 -16.34 -23.24 22.84
N ASP A 535 -16.72 -24.03 21.82
CA ASP A 535 -18.03 -24.69 21.74
C ASP A 535 -18.10 -25.87 22.73
N PRO A 536 -19.14 -25.97 23.56
CA PRO A 536 -19.30 -27.10 24.48
C PRO A 536 -19.45 -28.44 23.76
N HIS A 537 -19.82 -28.46 22.48
CA HIS A 537 -19.88 -29.65 21.64
C HIS A 537 -18.60 -29.87 20.79
N GLY A 538 -17.58 -29.04 20.97
CA GLY A 538 -16.24 -29.16 20.39
C GLY A 538 -15.33 -30.07 21.21
N PHE A 539 -14.10 -29.64 21.44
CA PHE A 539 -13.08 -30.42 22.18
C PHE A 539 -13.55 -30.86 23.57
N ALA A 540 -14.42 -30.10 24.24
CA ALA A 540 -14.99 -30.42 25.54
C ALA A 540 -15.70 -31.78 25.59
N THR A 541 -16.13 -32.33 24.44
CA THR A 541 -16.78 -33.66 24.37
C THR A 541 -15.82 -34.82 24.30
N SER A 542 -14.55 -34.57 24.01
CA SER A 542 -13.54 -35.62 23.88
C SER A 542 -12.95 -36.02 25.25
N PRO A 543 -12.78 -37.32 25.54
CA PRO A 543 -12.08 -37.77 26.75
C PRO A 543 -10.67 -37.17 26.90
N ALA A 544 -10.00 -36.85 25.78
CA ALA A 544 -8.66 -36.23 25.81
C ALA A 544 -8.69 -34.83 26.50
N PHE A 545 -9.83 -34.14 26.50
CA PHE A 545 -10.04 -32.82 27.13
C PHE A 545 -10.95 -32.90 28.36
N GLN A 546 -11.07 -34.07 28.96
CA GLN A 546 -11.87 -34.31 30.17
C GLN A 546 -11.03 -34.91 31.27
N ALA A 547 -11.45 -34.79 32.51
CA ALA A 547 -10.81 -35.38 33.70
C ALA A 547 -11.85 -35.88 34.70
N GLY A 548 -11.37 -36.73 35.61
CA GLY A 548 -12.15 -37.33 36.66
C GLY A 548 -13.15 -38.40 36.23
N ALA A 549 -13.72 -39.12 37.17
CA ALA A 549 -14.69 -40.18 36.91
C ALA A 549 -16.02 -39.67 36.31
N THR A 550 -16.29 -38.36 36.41
CA THR A 550 -17.48 -37.67 35.87
C THR A 550 -17.25 -37.13 34.49
N HIS A 551 -16.11 -37.34 33.89
CA HIS A 551 -15.75 -36.78 32.58
C HIS A 551 -15.97 -35.26 32.48
N THR A 552 -15.52 -34.53 33.52
CA THR A 552 -15.66 -33.07 33.57
C THR A 552 -14.75 -32.43 32.54
N SER A 553 -15.32 -31.51 31.73
CA SER A 553 -14.54 -30.77 30.73
C SER A 553 -13.43 -29.93 31.39
N LEU A 554 -12.23 -29.98 30.79
CA LEU A 554 -11.10 -29.13 31.15
C LEU A 554 -11.16 -27.75 30.50
N LEU A 555 -12.11 -27.50 29.57
CA LEU A 555 -12.37 -26.21 28.93
C LEU A 555 -13.54 -25.49 29.59
N ASN A 556 -13.42 -24.16 29.77
CA ASN A 556 -14.45 -23.30 30.35
C ASN A 556 -15.29 -22.53 29.30
N GLY A 557 -15.08 -22.79 28.01
CA GLY A 557 -15.80 -22.14 26.89
C GLY A 557 -15.34 -20.71 26.55
N GLN A 558 -14.25 -20.21 27.16
CA GLN A 558 -13.61 -18.95 26.79
C GLN A 558 -12.47 -19.20 25.82
N VAL A 559 -12.33 -18.33 24.81
CA VAL A 559 -11.25 -18.47 23.82
C VAL A 559 -10.65 -17.12 23.45
N TYR A 560 -9.34 -17.10 23.28
CA TYR A 560 -8.54 -15.94 22.91
C TYR A 560 -7.48 -16.33 21.87
N PHE A 561 -6.85 -15.32 21.28
CA PHE A 561 -5.75 -15.54 20.33
C PHE A 561 -4.41 -15.06 20.91
N ASN A 562 -3.35 -15.82 20.66
CA ASN A 562 -1.97 -15.45 20.87
C ASN A 562 -1.16 -15.77 19.63
N GLY A 563 -0.27 -14.90 19.22
CA GLY A 563 0.64 -15.18 18.10
C GLY A 563 1.91 -14.37 18.23
N ASN A 564 3.05 -14.97 17.91
CA ASN A 564 4.34 -14.30 17.95
C ASN A 564 4.98 -14.28 16.59
N SER A 565 5.75 -13.23 16.24
CA SER A 565 6.42 -13.13 14.95
C SER A 565 5.39 -13.20 13.79
N GLN A 566 5.54 -14.10 12.82
CA GLN A 566 4.54 -14.36 11.78
C GLN A 566 3.13 -14.53 12.37
N GLY A 567 2.98 -15.33 13.45
CA GLY A 567 1.69 -15.50 14.12
C GLY A 567 1.14 -14.20 14.70
N GLY A 568 2.00 -13.24 15.07
CA GLY A 568 1.62 -11.86 15.42
C GLY A 568 1.18 -11.04 14.21
N ILE A 569 1.86 -11.17 13.08
CA ILE A 569 1.56 -10.48 11.81
C ILE A 569 0.20 -10.97 11.24
N LEU A 570 0.06 -12.28 11.04
CA LEU A 570 -1.18 -12.89 10.55
C LEU A 570 -2.31 -12.77 11.58
N GLY A 571 -1.95 -12.73 12.88
CA GLY A 571 -2.85 -12.54 14.00
C GLY A 571 -3.71 -11.29 13.93
N GLY A 572 -3.27 -10.24 13.23
CA GLY A 572 -4.08 -9.08 12.91
C GLY A 572 -5.32 -9.47 12.11
N ALA A 573 -5.16 -10.18 11.00
CA ALA A 573 -6.26 -10.65 10.15
C ALA A 573 -7.10 -11.74 10.85
N VAL A 574 -6.46 -12.69 11.55
CA VAL A 574 -7.15 -13.72 12.37
C VAL A 574 -8.09 -13.07 13.37
N THR A 575 -7.62 -12.07 14.10
CA THR A 575 -8.40 -11.39 15.13
C THR A 575 -9.51 -10.55 14.52
N ALA A 576 -9.20 -9.68 13.54
CA ALA A 576 -10.15 -8.77 12.93
C ALA A 576 -11.35 -9.49 12.28
N THR A 577 -11.15 -10.72 11.80
CA THR A 577 -12.21 -11.51 11.14
C THR A 577 -12.87 -12.54 12.07
N SER A 578 -12.41 -12.68 13.31
CA SER A 578 -12.95 -13.69 14.23
C SER A 578 -14.29 -13.29 14.83
N THR A 579 -15.22 -14.25 14.86
CA THR A 579 -16.49 -14.14 15.58
C THR A 579 -16.39 -14.63 17.03
N ASP A 580 -15.29 -15.27 17.41
CA ASP A 580 -15.12 -15.96 18.69
C ASP A 580 -14.09 -15.31 19.61
N PHE A 581 -13.01 -14.78 19.06
CA PHE A 581 -11.97 -14.08 19.84
C PHE A 581 -12.45 -12.66 20.14
N THR A 582 -12.23 -12.20 21.37
CA THR A 582 -12.49 -10.80 21.76
C THR A 582 -11.22 -10.07 22.13
N ARG A 583 -10.13 -10.83 22.35
CA ARG A 583 -8.82 -10.32 22.71
C ARG A 583 -7.71 -11.11 22.03
N ALA A 584 -6.64 -10.43 21.70
CA ALA A 584 -5.43 -11.03 21.15
C ALA A 584 -4.19 -10.44 21.79
N VAL A 585 -3.17 -11.26 21.96
CA VAL A 585 -1.80 -10.84 22.20
C VAL A 585 -1.01 -11.10 20.93
N LEU A 586 -0.41 -10.06 20.39
CA LEU A 586 0.43 -10.11 19.21
C LEU A 586 1.85 -9.74 19.63
N GLY A 587 2.70 -10.75 19.74
CA GLY A 587 4.10 -10.59 20.11
C GLY A 587 4.94 -10.29 18.87
N VAL A 588 5.80 -9.27 18.97
CA VAL A 588 6.67 -8.77 17.90
C VAL A 588 6.00 -8.77 16.51
N PRO A 589 4.78 -8.18 16.42
CA PRO A 589 4.02 -8.13 15.18
C PRO A 589 4.51 -7.00 14.28
N ALA A 590 4.07 -7.00 13.02
CA ALA A 590 4.22 -5.85 12.13
C ALA A 590 3.00 -5.73 11.20
N VAL A 591 2.84 -4.58 10.61
CA VAL A 591 2.15 -4.39 9.34
C VAL A 591 3.12 -3.84 8.34
N ASN A 592 3.01 -4.12 7.28
CA ASN A 592 3.15 -4.60 5.90
C ASN A 592 4.52 -5.22 5.63
N TYR A 593 4.49 -6.30 4.88
CA TYR A 593 5.71 -7.01 4.46
C TYR A 593 6.60 -6.15 3.56
N SER A 594 6.05 -5.21 2.78
CA SER A 594 6.84 -4.34 1.91
C SER A 594 7.79 -3.42 2.70
N THR A 595 7.41 -3.03 3.92
CA THR A 595 8.30 -2.33 4.84
C THR A 595 9.26 -3.27 5.55
N LEU A 596 8.80 -4.49 5.87
CA LEU A 596 9.50 -5.44 6.71
C LEU A 596 10.64 -6.15 5.98
N LEU A 597 10.42 -6.66 4.76
CA LEU A 597 11.33 -7.60 4.10
C LEU A 597 12.78 -7.09 4.06
N ASN A 598 13.02 -5.89 3.55
CA ASN A 598 14.36 -5.32 3.46
C ASN A 598 15.00 -5.00 4.83
N ARG A 599 14.23 -5.02 5.93
CA ARG A 599 14.70 -4.74 7.28
C ARG A 599 14.86 -5.98 8.14
N SER A 600 14.53 -7.16 7.61
CA SER A 600 14.51 -8.42 8.33
C SER A 600 15.70 -9.30 7.98
N VAL A 601 16.41 -9.80 9.00
CA VAL A 601 17.45 -10.83 8.79
C VAL A 601 16.85 -12.14 8.28
N ASP A 602 15.56 -12.40 8.54
CA ASP A 602 14.88 -13.59 8.05
C ASP A 602 14.74 -13.59 6.53
N TYR A 603 14.60 -12.40 5.93
CA TYR A 603 14.50 -12.29 4.48
C TYR A 603 15.83 -12.58 3.79
N THR A 604 16.97 -12.43 4.45
CA THR A 604 18.30 -12.61 3.83
C THR A 604 18.45 -13.99 3.17
N GLN A 605 17.90 -15.04 3.77
CA GLN A 605 17.92 -16.39 3.17
C GLN A 605 17.05 -16.52 1.91
N PHE A 606 15.97 -15.75 1.81
CA PHE A 606 15.05 -15.73 0.66
C PHE A 606 15.50 -14.73 -0.40
N ALA A 607 16.20 -13.67 0.00
CA ALA A 607 16.77 -12.67 -0.90
C ALA A 607 17.67 -13.29 -1.96
N GLY A 608 18.40 -14.37 -1.62
CA GLY A 608 19.21 -15.13 -2.56
C GLY A 608 18.43 -15.67 -3.77
N VAL A 609 17.12 -15.90 -3.65
CA VAL A 609 16.24 -16.32 -4.75
C VAL A 609 15.62 -15.09 -5.43
N SER A 610 14.95 -14.22 -4.67
CA SER A 610 14.20 -13.09 -5.21
C SER A 610 15.10 -12.06 -5.91
N LEU A 611 16.25 -11.69 -5.30
CA LEU A 611 17.18 -10.73 -5.90
C LEU A 611 17.92 -11.29 -7.10
N GLN A 612 18.14 -12.62 -7.19
CA GLN A 612 18.67 -13.24 -8.40
C GLN A 612 17.61 -13.27 -9.52
N ALA A 613 16.34 -13.44 -9.17
CA ALA A 613 15.26 -13.41 -10.14
C ALA A 613 14.99 -11.99 -10.65
N SER A 614 15.07 -10.99 -9.79
CA SER A 614 14.84 -9.57 -10.08
C SER A 614 16.04 -8.74 -9.59
N PRO A 615 17.15 -8.66 -10.38
CA PRO A 615 18.40 -8.04 -9.91
C PRO A 615 18.39 -6.52 -9.96
N ASP A 616 17.43 -5.89 -10.60
CA ASP A 616 17.32 -4.43 -10.70
C ASP A 616 16.71 -3.84 -9.42
N PRO A 617 17.40 -2.91 -8.72
CA PRO A 617 16.89 -2.36 -7.45
C PRO A 617 15.55 -1.63 -7.56
N LEU A 618 15.28 -0.91 -8.65
CA LEU A 618 13.99 -0.25 -8.86
C LEU A 618 12.86 -1.28 -9.04
N ASP A 619 13.13 -2.36 -9.77
CA ASP A 619 12.17 -3.44 -9.96
C ASP A 619 11.91 -4.18 -8.65
N GLN A 620 12.94 -4.38 -7.79
CA GLN A 620 12.79 -4.99 -6.46
C GLN A 620 11.81 -4.20 -5.56
N GLN A 621 11.94 -2.86 -5.51
CA GLN A 621 11.00 -2.05 -4.73
C GLN A 621 9.59 -2.11 -5.34
N LEU A 622 9.45 -2.09 -6.66
CA LEU A 622 8.16 -2.30 -7.32
C LEU A 622 7.57 -3.67 -6.99
N ASP A 623 8.39 -4.72 -7.00
CA ASP A 623 7.97 -6.08 -6.64
C ASP A 623 7.43 -6.14 -5.21
N PHE A 624 8.09 -5.50 -4.23
CA PHE A 624 7.58 -5.43 -2.85
C PHE A 624 6.23 -4.70 -2.77
N SER A 625 6.09 -3.59 -3.46
CA SER A 625 4.83 -2.83 -3.50
C SER A 625 3.71 -3.63 -4.18
N LEU A 626 4.03 -4.36 -5.25
CA LEU A 626 3.08 -5.21 -5.97
C LEU A 626 2.62 -6.39 -5.10
N ILE A 627 3.54 -7.16 -4.50
CA ILE A 627 3.15 -8.32 -3.69
C ILE A 627 2.35 -7.90 -2.47
N GLN A 628 2.61 -6.72 -1.90
CA GLN A 628 1.83 -6.20 -0.78
C GLN A 628 0.34 -6.11 -1.10
N MET A 629 -0.02 -5.65 -2.30
CA MET A 629 -1.43 -5.55 -2.74
C MET A 629 -2.20 -6.88 -2.67
N LEU A 630 -1.50 -8.01 -2.76
CA LEU A 630 -2.09 -9.34 -2.61
C LEU A 630 -1.94 -9.88 -1.19
N TRP A 631 -0.85 -9.56 -0.51
CA TRP A 631 -0.61 -9.96 0.87
C TRP A 631 -1.61 -9.34 1.86
N ASP A 632 -2.04 -8.09 1.61
CA ASP A 632 -3.09 -7.41 2.39
C ASP A 632 -4.32 -8.28 2.64
N ARG A 633 -4.63 -9.21 1.72
CA ARG A 633 -5.77 -10.11 1.84
C ARG A 633 -5.63 -11.16 2.95
N GLY A 634 -4.40 -11.41 3.42
CA GLY A 634 -4.08 -12.49 4.38
C GLY A 634 -3.15 -12.09 5.50
N GLU A 635 -2.86 -10.81 5.68
CA GLU A 635 -2.05 -10.31 6.79
C GLU A 635 -2.70 -9.10 7.47
N GLY A 636 -2.14 -8.65 8.60
CA GLY A 636 -2.72 -7.57 9.41
C GLY A 636 -2.94 -6.24 8.69
N ASP A 637 -2.16 -5.94 7.64
CA ASP A 637 -2.20 -4.65 6.94
C ASP A 637 -3.58 -4.33 6.36
N GLY A 638 -4.18 -5.27 5.66
CA GLY A 638 -5.51 -5.11 5.07
C GLY A 638 -6.66 -5.10 6.06
N TYR A 639 -6.39 -5.22 7.38
CA TYR A 639 -7.42 -5.35 8.42
C TYR A 639 -7.25 -4.36 9.58
N THR A 640 -6.27 -3.46 9.53
CA THR A 640 -5.97 -2.55 10.65
C THR A 640 -7.13 -1.67 11.04
N GLN A 641 -7.96 -1.23 10.08
CA GLN A 641 -9.12 -0.37 10.36
C GLN A 641 -10.22 -1.12 11.10
N HIS A 642 -10.29 -2.45 10.91
CA HIS A 642 -11.34 -3.32 11.43
C HIS A 642 -10.95 -4.11 12.68
N LEU A 643 -9.68 -3.98 13.11
CA LEU A 643 -9.17 -4.76 14.24
C LEU A 643 -9.73 -4.28 15.59
N THR A 644 -10.07 -2.99 15.72
CA THR A 644 -10.51 -2.41 17.01
C THR A 644 -11.83 -1.64 16.91
N ASP A 645 -11.84 -0.46 16.29
CA ASP A 645 -12.93 0.53 16.42
C ASP A 645 -14.04 0.38 15.38
N ASP A 646 -13.76 -0.19 14.21
CA ASP A 646 -14.70 -0.39 13.11
C ASP A 646 -14.74 -1.89 12.72
N PRO A 647 -15.33 -2.76 13.57
CA PRO A 647 -15.28 -4.20 13.35
C PRO A 647 -16.05 -4.62 12.10
N LEU A 648 -15.51 -5.61 11.36
CA LEU A 648 -16.16 -6.21 10.21
C LEU A 648 -17.54 -6.80 10.55
N PRO A 649 -18.45 -6.91 9.59
CA PRO A 649 -19.78 -7.47 9.83
C PRO A 649 -19.74 -8.83 10.55
N GLY A 650 -20.51 -8.95 11.62
CA GLY A 650 -20.62 -10.17 12.42
C GLY A 650 -19.47 -10.40 13.40
N THR A 651 -18.48 -9.53 13.50
CA THR A 651 -17.39 -9.63 14.47
C THR A 651 -17.62 -8.73 15.70
N PRO A 652 -17.12 -9.10 16.89
CA PRO A 652 -17.10 -8.21 18.05
C PRO A 652 -16.03 -7.13 17.89
N ARG A 653 -16.08 -6.09 18.70
CA ARG A 653 -14.90 -5.23 18.92
C ARG A 653 -13.82 -6.02 19.62
N HIS A 654 -12.60 -5.91 19.12
CA HIS A 654 -11.46 -6.59 19.69
C HIS A 654 -10.58 -5.63 20.48
N GLN A 655 -9.82 -6.18 21.42
CA GLN A 655 -8.75 -5.49 22.12
C GLN A 655 -7.45 -6.25 21.88
N VAL A 656 -6.38 -5.53 21.62
CA VAL A 656 -5.10 -6.11 21.21
C VAL A 656 -3.98 -5.60 22.11
N LEU A 657 -3.18 -6.51 22.64
CA LEU A 657 -1.92 -6.20 23.29
C LEU A 657 -0.79 -6.47 22.27
N LEU A 658 -0.10 -5.42 21.86
CA LEU A 658 1.09 -5.47 21.02
C LEU A 658 2.30 -5.48 21.93
N ILE A 659 3.15 -6.50 21.84
CA ILE A 659 4.40 -6.62 22.58
C ILE A 659 5.53 -6.47 21.59
N GLU A 660 6.41 -5.52 21.82
CA GLU A 660 7.48 -5.15 20.91
C GLU A 660 8.83 -5.28 21.59
N ALA A 661 9.84 -5.79 20.90
CA ALA A 661 11.23 -5.89 21.37
C ALA A 661 12.07 -4.78 20.71
N PHE A 662 12.73 -3.92 21.52
CA PHE A 662 13.54 -2.84 20.97
C PHE A 662 14.77 -3.37 20.22
N GLY A 663 14.91 -2.95 18.96
CA GLY A 663 16.02 -3.37 18.12
C GLY A 663 15.85 -4.75 17.50
N ASP A 664 14.62 -5.24 17.38
CA ASP A 664 14.28 -6.53 16.76
C ASP A 664 14.91 -6.67 15.38
N HIS A 665 15.60 -7.78 15.15
CA HIS A 665 16.31 -8.04 13.90
C HIS A 665 15.43 -8.70 12.84
N GLN A 666 14.36 -9.37 13.23
CA GLN A 666 13.47 -10.12 12.35
C GLN A 666 12.24 -9.28 11.99
N VAL A 667 11.64 -8.61 12.97
CA VAL A 667 10.44 -7.78 12.77
C VAL A 667 10.72 -6.34 13.20
N ALA A 668 11.01 -5.49 12.23
CA ALA A 668 11.43 -4.11 12.48
C ALA A 668 10.38 -3.32 13.25
N ASN A 669 10.79 -2.62 14.31
CA ASN A 669 9.95 -1.84 15.23
C ASN A 669 8.98 -0.88 14.52
N ILE A 670 9.40 -0.25 13.43
CA ILE A 670 8.54 0.66 12.66
C ILE A 670 7.24 0.01 12.15
N GLY A 671 7.27 -1.31 11.86
CA GLY A 671 6.08 -2.06 11.43
C GLY A 671 5.08 -2.22 12.57
N THR A 672 5.54 -2.57 13.79
CA THR A 672 4.70 -2.64 15.00
C THR A 672 4.12 -1.28 15.36
N GLU A 673 4.95 -0.23 15.33
CA GLU A 673 4.48 1.13 15.61
C GLU A 673 3.48 1.65 14.57
N THR A 674 3.65 1.29 13.29
CA THR A 674 2.67 1.60 12.23
C THR A 674 1.35 0.90 12.50
N MET A 675 1.38 -0.37 12.90
CA MET A 675 0.19 -1.11 13.34
C MET A 675 -0.49 -0.42 14.52
N ALA A 676 0.27 -0.06 15.55
CA ALA A 676 -0.26 0.60 16.76
C ALA A 676 -0.96 1.94 16.44
N ARG A 677 -0.36 2.76 15.56
CA ARG A 677 -0.98 4.02 15.08
C ARG A 677 -2.27 3.75 14.29
N SER A 678 -2.27 2.71 13.47
CA SER A 678 -3.39 2.38 12.59
C SER A 678 -4.60 1.86 13.38
N ILE A 679 -4.38 1.01 14.38
CA ILE A 679 -5.45 0.44 15.21
C ILE A 679 -5.86 1.33 16.40
N GLY A 680 -5.19 2.48 16.59
CA GLY A 680 -5.46 3.38 17.71
C GLY A 680 -5.04 2.83 19.08
N ALA A 681 -4.07 1.91 19.13
CA ALA A 681 -3.48 1.41 20.37
C ALA A 681 -2.79 2.55 21.14
N LYS A 682 -2.69 2.42 22.47
CA LYS A 682 -1.95 3.34 23.31
C LYS A 682 -0.63 2.73 23.75
N VAL A 683 0.41 3.54 23.86
CA VAL A 683 1.72 3.06 24.28
C VAL A 683 1.88 3.19 25.79
N TRP A 684 2.44 2.17 26.44
CA TRP A 684 2.91 2.26 27.83
C TRP A 684 4.08 3.25 27.93
N GLN A 685 4.00 4.20 28.85
CA GLN A 685 5.01 5.23 29.04
C GLN A 685 5.51 5.27 30.51
N PRO A 686 6.84 5.51 30.72
CA PRO A 686 7.87 5.68 29.69
C PRO A 686 8.20 4.33 29.01
N ALA A 687 8.19 4.32 27.68
CA ALA A 687 8.40 3.08 26.90
C ALA A 687 9.89 2.68 26.86
N LEU A 688 10.79 3.65 26.84
CA LEU A 688 12.24 3.47 26.79
C LEU A 688 12.93 4.41 27.79
N ALA A 689 14.12 4.05 28.23
CA ALA A 689 14.97 4.92 29.01
C ALA A 689 15.37 6.19 28.22
N ALA A 690 15.60 7.30 28.91
CA ALA A 690 15.95 8.58 28.29
C ALA A 690 17.20 8.44 27.39
N GLY A 691 17.08 8.93 26.15
CA GLY A 691 18.14 8.87 25.14
C GLY A 691 18.33 7.50 24.46
N ARG A 692 17.48 6.52 24.77
CA ARG A 692 17.52 5.19 24.16
C ARG A 692 16.95 5.20 22.74
N SER A 693 15.79 5.85 22.50
CA SER A 693 15.23 6.04 21.17
C SER A 693 16.08 7.01 20.33
N PRO A 694 16.24 6.79 19.03
CA PRO A 694 16.82 7.76 18.11
C PRO A 694 15.83 8.88 17.71
N ASP A 695 14.56 8.75 18.03
CA ASP A 695 13.49 9.59 17.51
C ASP A 695 13.45 10.96 18.21
N VAL A 696 13.10 11.97 17.42
CA VAL A 696 12.83 13.34 17.92
C VAL A 696 11.66 13.33 18.90
N VAL A 697 10.60 12.58 18.56
CA VAL A 697 9.45 12.30 19.42
C VAL A 697 9.22 10.78 19.41
N PRO A 698 9.70 10.04 20.41
CA PRO A 698 9.50 8.60 20.50
C PRO A 698 8.01 8.23 20.46
N PHE A 699 7.66 7.22 19.69
CA PHE A 699 6.27 6.75 19.49
C PHE A 699 5.33 7.86 18.99
N TRP A 700 5.84 8.72 18.12
CA TRP A 700 5.06 9.82 17.55
C TRP A 700 3.69 9.33 17.05
N GLY A 701 2.63 10.05 17.42
CA GLY A 701 1.25 9.75 16.99
C GLY A 701 0.57 8.60 17.75
N ILE A 702 1.24 7.95 18.71
CA ILE A 702 0.65 6.94 19.59
C ILE A 702 0.44 7.56 20.98
N ALA A 703 -0.83 7.64 21.40
CA ALA A 703 -1.18 8.24 22.68
C ALA A 703 -0.74 7.36 23.87
N ALA A 704 -0.31 7.97 24.98
CA ALA A 704 0.06 7.25 26.18
C ALA A 704 -1.14 6.57 26.86
N VAL A 705 -0.91 5.42 27.51
CA VAL A 705 -1.85 4.78 28.43
C VAL A 705 -2.09 5.74 29.59
N PRO A 706 -3.37 6.12 29.90
CA PRO A 706 -3.64 7.15 30.91
C PRO A 706 -3.45 6.71 32.34
N SER A 707 -3.64 5.41 32.61
CA SER A 707 -3.48 4.79 33.94
C SER A 707 -3.52 3.28 33.82
N THR A 708 -2.99 2.56 34.81
CA THR A 708 -3.10 1.10 34.94
C THR A 708 -3.93 0.74 36.17
N PRO A 709 -4.69 -0.36 36.14
CA PRO A 709 -4.93 -1.24 35.00
C PRO A 709 -5.74 -0.55 33.88
N TYR A 710 -5.43 -0.86 32.61
CA TYR A 710 -6.05 -0.22 31.46
C TYR A 710 -6.88 -1.19 30.61
N ARG A 711 -8.11 -0.80 30.23
CA ARG A 711 -8.97 -1.53 29.28
C ARG A 711 -8.87 -0.90 27.90
N GLY A 712 -8.31 -1.60 26.96
CA GLY A 712 -8.14 -1.12 25.57
C GLY A 712 -6.93 -1.76 24.91
N SER A 713 -6.66 -1.41 23.66
CA SER A 713 -5.48 -1.88 22.94
C SER A 713 -4.24 -1.12 23.38
N VAL A 714 -3.14 -1.85 23.60
CA VAL A 714 -1.89 -1.31 24.15
C VAL A 714 -0.69 -1.81 23.37
N LEU A 715 0.30 -0.94 23.19
CA LEU A 715 1.66 -1.25 22.76
C LEU A 715 2.59 -1.18 23.97
N VAL A 716 3.35 -2.24 24.21
CA VAL A 716 4.42 -2.31 25.22
C VAL A 716 5.74 -2.58 24.54
N MET A 717 6.73 -1.73 24.80
CA MET A 717 8.10 -1.91 24.34
C MET A 717 8.94 -2.56 25.44
N TRP A 718 9.60 -3.67 25.12
CA TRP A 718 10.58 -4.33 25.97
C TRP A 718 12.00 -4.07 25.48
N ASP A 719 12.87 -3.55 26.33
CA ASP A 719 14.28 -3.29 26.02
C ASP A 719 15.17 -4.37 26.66
N TYR A 720 15.81 -5.15 25.82
CA TYR A 720 16.74 -6.23 26.22
C TYR A 720 18.21 -5.78 26.13
N GLY A 721 18.46 -4.48 25.95
CA GLY A 721 19.81 -3.93 25.82
C GLY A 721 20.40 -4.01 24.41
N THR A 722 19.65 -4.52 23.43
CA THR A 722 20.07 -4.60 22.04
C THR A 722 20.35 -3.21 21.47
N PRO A 723 21.45 -2.98 20.72
CA PRO A 723 21.72 -1.71 20.06
C PRO A 723 20.58 -1.22 19.15
N ARG A 724 20.61 0.06 18.78
CA ARG A 724 19.63 0.65 17.86
C ARG A 724 19.71 -0.03 16.49
N PRO A 725 18.55 -0.31 15.84
CA PRO A 725 18.51 -0.87 14.49
C PRO A 725 18.98 0.16 13.45
N PRO A 726 19.25 -0.27 12.19
CA PRO A 726 19.50 0.64 11.07
C PRO A 726 18.34 1.62 10.87
N LEU A 727 18.66 2.85 10.48
CA LEU A 727 17.65 3.85 10.10
C LEU A 727 17.28 3.80 8.61
N THR A 728 17.92 2.91 7.85
CA THR A 728 17.70 2.65 6.43
C THR A 728 16.92 1.35 6.23
N ASN A 729 16.49 1.09 5.00
CA ASN A 729 15.81 -0.15 4.61
C ASN A 729 16.82 -1.31 4.44
N THR A 730 17.61 -1.58 5.49
CA THR A 730 18.57 -2.68 5.54
C THR A 730 18.39 -3.48 6.83
N PRO A 731 18.67 -4.79 6.83
CA PRO A 731 18.58 -5.59 8.02
C PRO A 731 19.69 -5.24 9.04
N PRO A 732 19.48 -5.43 10.34
CA PRO A 732 20.49 -5.20 11.38
C PRO A 732 21.51 -6.34 11.42
N GLU A 733 22.30 -6.49 10.36
CA GLU A 733 23.34 -7.49 10.24
C GLU A 733 24.69 -6.99 10.80
N GLY A 734 25.40 -7.86 11.49
CA GLY A 734 26.74 -7.60 12.02
C GLY A 734 26.78 -7.31 13.52
N ALA A 735 27.99 -7.44 14.09
CA ALA A 735 28.22 -7.38 15.53
C ALA A 735 27.82 -6.06 16.21
N GLN A 736 27.76 -4.96 15.45
CA GLN A 736 27.35 -3.65 15.97
C GLN A 736 25.87 -3.58 16.38
N TYR A 737 25.04 -4.53 15.95
CA TYR A 737 23.61 -4.60 16.30
C TYR A 737 23.35 -5.55 17.47
N GLY A 738 24.39 -6.26 17.98
CA GLY A 738 24.29 -7.12 19.16
C GLY A 738 23.52 -8.41 18.90
N ALA A 739 22.91 -8.93 19.98
CA ALA A 739 22.05 -10.12 19.90
C ALA A 739 20.65 -9.73 19.46
N ASP A 740 20.03 -10.60 18.67
CA ASP A 740 18.64 -10.43 18.23
C ASP A 740 17.67 -10.63 19.41
N PRO A 741 16.87 -9.61 19.77
CA PRO A 741 15.95 -9.71 20.89
C PRO A 741 14.61 -10.38 20.55
N HIS A 742 14.39 -10.77 19.29
CA HIS A 742 13.11 -11.26 18.77
C HIS A 742 12.46 -12.37 19.61
N GLY A 743 13.27 -13.33 20.04
CA GLY A 743 12.81 -14.47 20.85
C GLY A 743 12.83 -14.23 22.38
N PHE A 744 13.39 -13.15 22.87
CA PHE A 744 13.62 -12.97 24.32
C PHE A 744 12.34 -12.80 25.14
N GLY A 745 11.24 -12.43 24.49
CA GLY A 745 9.92 -12.37 25.13
C GLY A 745 9.38 -13.71 25.60
N HIS A 746 9.79 -14.84 25.01
CA HIS A 746 9.33 -16.18 25.37
C HIS A 746 9.69 -16.56 26.81
N ASP A 747 10.89 -16.20 27.27
CA ASP A 747 11.40 -16.53 28.60
C ASP A 747 11.23 -15.37 29.59
N ASN A 748 10.57 -14.28 29.21
CA ASN A 748 10.37 -13.12 30.04
C ASN A 748 9.08 -13.24 30.88
N PRO A 749 9.19 -13.39 32.22
CA PRO A 749 8.02 -13.54 33.10
C PRO A 749 7.10 -12.30 33.10
N GLY A 750 7.63 -11.10 32.82
CA GLY A 750 6.82 -9.88 32.68
C GLY A 750 5.93 -9.96 31.47
N VAL A 751 6.47 -10.36 30.30
CA VAL A 751 5.71 -10.58 29.08
C VAL A 751 4.61 -11.64 29.31
N ALA A 752 4.96 -12.75 29.96
CA ALA A 752 3.98 -13.78 30.31
C ALA A 752 2.85 -13.24 31.21
N GLN A 753 3.19 -12.44 32.22
CA GLN A 753 2.20 -11.84 33.13
C GLN A 753 1.28 -10.85 32.41
N GLU A 754 1.79 -9.99 31.53
CA GLU A 754 1.00 -9.07 30.71
C GLU A 754 0.02 -9.85 29.82
N ALA A 755 0.51 -10.84 29.07
CA ALA A 755 -0.29 -11.67 28.19
C ALA A 755 -1.40 -12.41 28.95
N LEU A 756 -1.07 -13.06 30.07
CA LEU A 756 -2.04 -13.81 30.88
C LEU A 756 -3.07 -12.92 31.58
N SER A 757 -2.69 -11.70 31.96
CA SER A 757 -3.63 -10.71 32.51
C SER A 757 -4.56 -10.15 31.45
N PHE A 758 -4.12 -10.04 30.21
CA PHE A 758 -4.89 -9.51 29.11
C PHE A 758 -5.86 -10.52 28.50
N LEU A 759 -5.47 -11.79 28.36
CA LEU A 759 -6.27 -12.86 27.77
C LEU A 759 -7.26 -13.45 28.79
N GLN A 760 -8.13 -12.61 29.33
CA GLN A 760 -9.20 -12.97 30.27
C GLN A 760 -10.49 -12.23 29.92
N PRO A 761 -11.67 -12.67 30.43
CA PRO A 761 -12.95 -11.99 30.17
C PRO A 761 -12.91 -10.51 30.55
N ASP A 762 -12.34 -10.23 31.73
CA ASP A 762 -12.11 -8.88 32.27
C ASP A 762 -10.71 -8.37 32.00
N GLY A 763 -9.99 -8.95 31.05
CA GLY A 763 -8.59 -8.70 30.78
C GLY A 763 -8.25 -7.23 30.66
N VAL A 764 -7.13 -6.86 31.24
CA VAL A 764 -6.60 -5.51 31.28
C VAL A 764 -5.10 -5.56 31.05
N PHE A 765 -4.57 -4.49 30.51
CA PHE A 765 -3.14 -4.24 30.58
C PHE A 765 -2.77 -3.88 32.02
N VAL A 766 -1.74 -4.52 32.55
CA VAL A 766 -1.17 -4.26 33.86
C VAL A 766 0.28 -3.79 33.73
N ASP A 767 0.67 -2.85 34.58
CA ASP A 767 2.06 -2.44 34.66
C ASP A 767 2.87 -3.49 35.45
N VAL A 768 3.71 -4.23 34.75
CA VAL A 768 4.66 -5.19 35.33
C VAL A 768 6.07 -4.60 35.53
N CYS A 769 6.26 -3.37 35.06
CA CYS A 769 7.56 -2.69 35.00
C CYS A 769 7.73 -1.62 36.08
N GLY A 770 6.77 -1.53 37.02
CA GLY A 770 6.85 -0.66 38.19
C GLY A 770 6.85 0.84 37.90
N GLY A 771 6.10 1.26 36.84
CA GLY A 771 5.99 2.66 36.45
C GLY A 771 7.15 3.18 35.60
N GLY A 772 8.09 2.32 35.23
CA GLY A 772 9.26 2.61 34.41
C GLY A 772 9.22 1.97 33.03
N PRO A 773 10.30 2.12 32.24
CA PRO A 773 10.49 1.33 31.02
C PRO A 773 10.56 -0.16 31.34
N CYS A 774 10.02 -0.99 30.47
CA CYS A 774 10.13 -2.42 30.56
C CYS A 774 11.52 -2.88 30.09
N VAL A 775 12.36 -3.27 31.02
CA VAL A 775 13.74 -3.70 30.77
C VAL A 775 13.92 -5.11 31.31
N HIS A 776 14.53 -5.98 30.52
CA HIS A 776 14.89 -7.33 30.95
C HIS A 776 16.28 -7.67 30.40
N THR A 777 17.11 -8.27 31.23
CA THR A 777 18.42 -8.82 30.82
C THR A 777 18.25 -10.32 30.68
N PRO A 778 18.40 -10.87 29.45
CA PRO A 778 18.24 -12.29 29.15
C PRO A 778 19.22 -13.19 29.89
#